data_e9ed2c718fb14db9ab416b6226df8860
#
_entry.id   e9ed2c718fb14db9ab416b6226df8860
#
_cell.length_a   1.000
_cell.length_b   1.000
_cell.length_c   1.000
_cell.angle_alpha   90.00
_cell.angle_beta   90.00
_cell.angle_gamma   90.00
#
_symmetry.space_group_name_H-M   'P 1'
#
loop_
_entity.id
_entity.type
_entity.pdbx_description
1 polymer ?
#
loop_
_entity_poly.entity_id
_entity_poly.type
_entity_poly.pdbx_seq_one_letter_code
_entity_poly.pdbx_strand_id
1 'polypeptide(L)'
;MVLEQQQEQEKEFALCLNMIVKNESHIIKDKLTKLLQKIKFDYWVISDTGSTDKTKEIITDFFKEVGIPGEIYEDDWVDFAHNRNRALEYAFGKSKYLLVFDADDEICGDFVLPELTRDSYSLQFGSYTRPQIVNNRKRWKYVGVLHEYICSADSRINDANTETIKGPYHVISGRSGNRNLDSNKYLKDAIILEKAYNDAVNAKDDIHIRYGFYCANSYYDCGKYENAISWYKKTLENGGWAQEKYVSCLKLYNCYDNLDKKKEGFFYLIKSAEYDRERAECYYELIKYYSGSGLHNVAHGYYGVLRDFYRDTYLNDDLNNKLFVNMSISEFHLPYYVIIVCEKMRDYDTGIHMYRIIFTKKCKIFDKWLVGNMLYNLQFFTEHVKEEDKSAFYSLFQEYVDFLIANNYPLSDHKHEFMKTYEKYGIVVPSRFESVSVSKDKEECSRSKKILFYSGFAPFAWNYTYSTQHALGGSETALANLSKLFPSDFEIYVAGNVLEEKIANNDNGHTNVTYVNIQNLSNLVKTNVFHTVIVSRYVGFYDMFPETAYYQSFIWGHDIVLLSSGSNMDVESILRKWSDKITGCVCQTEWHKKLFVTNYPMLKDKIFVINNGIILDKFINKPVKIPNRFIYTSCSERGLERLLKLWPQIIEKLPDAELYISSYNRFPSNEFEFRLRDFIDRHEGVKHVGSLNKAQLYEMMASAEYWLYPTSFSETSCITAMEMLMSEVICIYYPLAGLNNTLG
;
A
#
# COMPACT_ATOMS: atom_id res chain seq x y z
N MET A 1 2.10 32.86 68.98
CA MET A 1 1.62 31.79 68.12
C MET A 1 1.47 32.37 66.73
N VAL A 2 2.54 32.25 65.98
CA VAL A 2 2.58 32.65 64.57
C VAL A 2 2.14 31.41 63.80
N LEU A 3 1.02 31.51 63.10
CA LEU A 3 0.53 30.47 62.16
C LEU A 3 1.44 30.54 60.92
N GLU A 4 2.35 29.59 60.78
CA GLU A 4 3.00 29.32 59.54
C GLU A 4 1.95 28.72 58.58
N GLN A 5 1.52 29.49 57.63
CA GLN A 5 0.85 29.01 56.44
C GLN A 5 1.95 28.39 55.57
N GLN A 6 2.09 27.05 55.60
CA GLN A 6 2.75 26.32 54.54
C GLN A 6 1.90 26.45 53.27
N GLN A 7 2.32 27.32 52.37
CA GLN A 7 1.91 27.24 50.99
C GLN A 7 2.52 25.94 50.41
N GLU A 8 1.71 24.90 50.25
CA GLU A 8 2.05 23.80 49.33
C GLU A 8 2.31 24.43 47.96
N GLN A 9 3.55 24.50 47.54
CA GLN A 9 3.90 24.79 46.17
C GLN A 9 3.31 23.65 45.33
N GLU A 10 2.20 23.90 44.65
CA GLU A 10 1.66 22.98 43.62
C GLU A 10 2.80 22.64 42.66
N LYS A 11 3.14 21.38 42.58
CA LYS A 11 4.21 20.88 41.71
C LYS A 11 3.83 21.15 40.28
N GLU A 12 4.44 22.16 39.67
CA GLU A 12 4.18 22.52 38.28
C GLU A 12 4.70 21.44 37.35
N PHE A 13 3.79 20.82 36.52
CA PHE A 13 4.15 19.83 35.53
C PHE A 13 4.94 20.50 34.38
N ALA A 14 5.94 19.79 33.85
CA ALA A 14 6.81 20.33 32.82
C ALA A 14 6.17 20.12 31.43
N LEU A 15 5.68 18.90 31.13
CA LEU A 15 5.12 18.53 29.83
C LEU A 15 3.83 17.73 30.05
N CYS A 16 2.76 18.12 29.36
CA CYS A 16 1.50 17.41 29.35
C CYS A 16 1.22 16.82 27.96
N LEU A 17 0.91 15.54 27.88
CA LEU A 17 0.35 14.93 26.68
C LEU A 17 -1.07 15.44 26.46
N ASN A 18 -1.35 15.97 25.25
CA ASN A 18 -2.67 16.40 24.84
C ASN A 18 -3.10 15.65 23.57
N MET A 19 -4.27 15.02 23.61
CA MET A 19 -4.73 14.13 22.55
C MET A 19 -6.25 14.17 22.42
N ILE A 20 -6.77 13.95 21.22
CA ILE A 20 -8.17 13.58 20.98
C ILE A 20 -8.22 12.12 20.54
N VAL A 21 -9.22 11.38 20.99
CA VAL A 21 -9.37 9.94 20.66
C VAL A 21 -10.80 9.59 20.29
N LYS A 22 -10.96 8.54 19.45
CA LYS A 22 -12.27 7.92 19.18
C LYS A 22 -12.10 6.49 18.66
N ASN A 23 -12.55 5.49 19.46
CA ASN A 23 -12.53 4.07 19.11
C ASN A 23 -11.13 3.54 18.75
N GLU A 24 -10.14 3.80 19.60
CA GLU A 24 -8.73 3.41 19.41
C GLU A 24 -8.30 2.25 20.33
N SER A 25 -9.27 1.49 20.91
CA SER A 25 -8.98 0.42 21.88
C SER A 25 -7.99 -0.62 21.37
N HIS A 26 -7.92 -0.83 20.05
CA HIS A 26 -7.07 -1.82 19.38
C HIS A 26 -5.59 -1.41 19.29
N ILE A 27 -5.24 -0.13 19.46
CA ILE A 27 -3.87 0.37 19.32
C ILE A 27 -3.38 1.22 20.49
N ILE A 28 -4.27 1.88 21.24
CA ILE A 28 -3.92 2.98 22.14
C ILE A 28 -2.91 2.57 23.22
N LYS A 29 -3.01 1.38 23.82
CA LYS A 29 -2.07 0.93 24.87
C LYS A 29 -0.66 0.76 24.30
N ASP A 30 -0.51 0.14 23.12
CA ASP A 30 0.79 -0.04 22.45
C ASP A 30 1.41 1.32 22.09
N LYS A 31 0.61 2.23 21.52
CA LYS A 31 1.08 3.56 21.12
C LYS A 31 1.50 4.43 22.31
N LEU A 32 0.74 4.45 23.38
CA LEU A 32 1.13 5.15 24.61
C LEU A 32 2.40 4.56 25.22
N THR A 33 2.55 3.24 25.22
CA THR A 33 3.76 2.56 25.70
C THR A 33 4.99 2.99 24.89
N LYS A 34 4.91 2.99 23.58
CA LYS A 34 6.00 3.41 22.68
C LYS A 34 6.32 4.90 22.83
N LEU A 35 5.30 5.75 22.97
CA LEU A 35 5.48 7.17 23.16
C LEU A 35 6.25 7.49 24.45
N LEU A 36 5.90 6.83 25.57
CA LEU A 36 6.60 6.99 26.86
C LEU A 36 8.06 6.53 26.83
N GLN A 37 8.42 5.57 25.96
CA GLN A 37 9.81 5.17 25.75
C GLN A 37 10.64 6.25 25.05
N LYS A 38 10.01 7.17 24.33
CA LYS A 38 10.67 8.22 23.54
C LYS A 38 10.59 9.60 24.20
N ILE A 39 9.45 9.95 24.78
CA ILE A 39 9.23 11.26 25.44
C ILE A 39 8.69 11.02 26.84
N LYS A 40 9.33 11.63 27.82
CA LYS A 40 8.82 11.67 29.20
C LYS A 40 7.92 12.89 29.36
N PHE A 41 6.67 12.66 29.69
CA PHE A 41 5.72 13.67 30.13
C PHE A 41 5.20 13.30 31.54
N ASP A 42 4.81 14.28 32.30
CA ASP A 42 4.45 14.15 33.71
C ASP A 42 2.97 14.46 34.02
N TYR A 43 2.21 14.80 32.97
CA TYR A 43 0.77 14.96 33.01
C TYR A 43 0.12 14.58 31.66
N TRP A 44 -1.16 14.30 31.65
CA TRP A 44 -1.91 14.05 30.42
C TRP A 44 -3.33 14.62 30.48
N VAL A 45 -3.82 15.12 29.35
CA VAL A 45 -5.20 15.56 29.13
C VAL A 45 -5.68 15.02 27.78
N ILE A 46 -6.65 14.15 27.82
CA ILE A 46 -7.20 13.49 26.64
C ILE A 46 -8.69 13.79 26.56
N SER A 47 -9.17 14.22 25.36
CA SER A 47 -10.58 14.37 25.06
C SER A 47 -11.03 13.15 24.23
N ASP A 48 -11.96 12.38 24.78
CA ASP A 48 -12.67 11.32 24.06
C ASP A 48 -13.84 11.94 23.28
N THR A 49 -13.86 11.73 21.98
CA THR A 49 -14.84 12.34 21.09
C THR A 49 -15.99 11.39 20.73
N GLY A 50 -16.42 10.61 21.71
CA GLY A 50 -17.55 9.67 21.61
C GLY A 50 -17.13 8.27 21.24
N SER A 51 -16.17 7.69 21.97
CA SER A 51 -15.83 6.27 21.84
C SER A 51 -16.96 5.38 22.36
N THR A 52 -17.21 4.30 21.62
CA THR A 52 -18.19 3.25 21.95
C THR A 52 -17.53 1.93 22.33
N ASP A 53 -16.20 1.88 22.29
CA ASP A 53 -15.37 0.75 22.67
C ASP A 53 -14.66 1.01 24.01
N LYS A 54 -13.67 0.18 24.38
CA LYS A 54 -12.93 0.27 25.64
C LYS A 54 -11.78 1.30 25.64
N THR A 55 -11.77 2.27 24.72
CA THR A 55 -10.67 3.25 24.61
C THR A 55 -10.43 3.99 25.92
N LYS A 56 -11.50 4.50 26.57
CA LYS A 56 -11.40 5.27 27.82
C LYS A 56 -10.86 4.45 28.97
N GLU A 57 -11.38 3.25 29.15
CA GLU A 57 -10.92 2.33 30.20
C GLU A 57 -9.45 2.00 30.03
N ILE A 58 -9.02 1.67 28.81
CA ILE A 58 -7.62 1.31 28.51
C ILE A 58 -6.67 2.49 28.81
N ILE A 59 -7.05 3.71 28.45
CA ILE A 59 -6.25 4.91 28.73
C ILE A 59 -6.13 5.13 30.24
N THR A 60 -7.25 5.07 30.97
CA THR A 60 -7.29 5.31 32.41
C THR A 60 -6.46 4.27 33.16
N ASP A 61 -6.61 3.00 32.82
CA ASP A 61 -5.88 1.89 33.43
C ASP A 61 -4.37 2.00 33.11
N PHE A 62 -4.02 2.34 31.89
CA PHE A 62 -2.63 2.51 31.47
C PHE A 62 -1.92 3.60 32.29
N PHE A 63 -2.52 4.80 32.42
CA PHE A 63 -1.89 5.88 33.16
C PHE A 63 -1.87 5.64 34.67
N LYS A 64 -2.84 4.91 35.20
CA LYS A 64 -2.81 4.43 36.58
C LYS A 64 -1.68 3.42 36.80
N GLU A 65 -1.46 2.51 35.86
CA GLU A 65 -0.38 1.50 35.90
C GLU A 65 1.00 2.15 35.89
N VAL A 66 1.22 3.20 35.07
CA VAL A 66 2.50 3.89 34.96
C VAL A 66 2.68 5.05 35.97
N GLY A 67 1.64 5.37 36.74
CA GLY A 67 1.69 6.37 37.82
C GLY A 67 1.77 7.83 37.35
N ILE A 68 1.28 8.15 36.13
CA ILE A 68 1.26 9.53 35.61
C ILE A 68 -0.16 10.11 35.82
N PRO A 69 -0.30 11.24 36.56
CA PRO A 69 -1.59 11.87 36.78
C PRO A 69 -2.11 12.54 35.52
N GLY A 70 -3.42 12.64 35.40
CA GLY A 70 -4.06 13.32 34.27
C GLY A 70 -5.59 13.17 34.26
N GLU A 71 -6.21 13.63 33.21
CA GLU A 71 -7.65 13.74 33.09
C GLU A 71 -8.13 13.32 31.70
N ILE A 72 -9.28 12.61 31.67
CA ILE A 72 -10.01 12.31 30.44
C ILE A 72 -11.31 13.12 30.43
N TYR A 73 -11.60 13.77 29.31
CA TYR A 73 -12.82 14.52 29.06
C TYR A 73 -13.63 13.87 27.97
N GLU A 74 -14.94 14.06 27.99
CA GLU A 74 -15.84 13.56 26.98
C GLU A 74 -16.46 14.73 26.22
N ASP A 75 -16.32 14.75 24.91
CA ASP A 75 -16.88 15.76 24.02
C ASP A 75 -17.65 15.07 22.87
N ASP A 76 -18.72 15.73 22.40
CA ASP A 76 -19.32 15.33 21.14
C ASP A 76 -18.39 15.65 19.96
N TRP A 77 -18.38 14.77 18.96
CA TRP A 77 -17.64 15.02 17.74
C TRP A 77 -18.29 16.11 16.91
N VAL A 78 -17.55 17.18 16.61
CA VAL A 78 -17.97 18.25 15.69
C VAL A 78 -17.08 18.25 14.44
N ASP A 79 -15.81 18.63 14.60
CA ASP A 79 -14.75 18.56 13.61
C ASP A 79 -13.38 18.54 14.31
N PHE A 80 -12.29 18.38 13.53
CA PHE A 80 -10.96 18.26 14.11
C PHE A 80 -10.52 19.52 14.85
N ALA A 81 -10.68 20.71 14.26
CA ALA A 81 -10.26 21.94 14.91
C ALA A 81 -11.10 22.20 16.19
N HIS A 82 -12.40 21.99 16.14
CA HIS A 82 -13.26 22.15 17.30
C HIS A 82 -12.80 21.25 18.45
N ASN A 83 -12.71 19.94 18.22
CA ASN A 83 -12.37 18.99 19.28
C ASN A 83 -10.94 19.15 19.79
N ARG A 84 -9.96 19.49 18.91
CA ARG A 84 -8.61 19.84 19.38
C ARG A 84 -8.58 21.12 20.20
N ASN A 85 -9.35 22.12 19.83
CA ASN A 85 -9.47 23.36 20.62
C ASN A 85 -10.08 23.09 22.01
N ARG A 86 -11.05 22.21 22.12
CA ARG A 86 -11.59 21.75 23.40
C ARG A 86 -10.50 21.07 24.24
N ALA A 87 -9.74 20.16 23.62
CA ALA A 87 -8.63 19.49 24.31
C ALA A 87 -7.53 20.48 24.77
N LEU A 88 -7.21 21.50 23.96
CA LEU A 88 -6.28 22.58 24.37
C LEU A 88 -6.83 23.40 25.55
N GLU A 89 -8.13 23.73 25.55
CA GLU A 89 -8.79 24.45 26.65
C GLU A 89 -8.70 23.67 27.96
N TYR A 90 -8.98 22.38 27.96
CA TYR A 90 -8.87 21.52 29.14
C TYR A 90 -7.45 21.44 29.69
N ALA A 91 -6.44 21.48 28.84
CA ALA A 91 -5.04 21.37 29.21
C ALA A 91 -4.40 22.73 29.58
N PHE A 92 -5.06 23.86 29.25
CA PHE A 92 -4.49 25.20 29.40
C PHE A 92 -4.03 25.47 30.85
N GLY A 93 -2.78 25.87 31.02
CA GLY A 93 -2.20 26.24 32.31
C GLY A 93 -1.84 25.08 33.24
N LYS A 94 -2.18 23.81 32.89
CA LYS A 94 -1.89 22.64 33.73
C LYS A 94 -0.41 22.21 33.70
N SER A 95 0.35 22.64 32.68
CA SER A 95 1.78 22.36 32.55
C SER A 95 2.51 23.52 31.88
N LYS A 96 3.86 23.48 31.82
CA LYS A 96 4.65 24.49 31.09
C LYS A 96 4.48 24.33 29.59
N TYR A 97 4.48 23.10 29.07
CA TYR A 97 4.32 22.77 27.66
C TYR A 97 3.28 21.70 27.45
N LEU A 98 2.64 21.72 26.27
CA LEU A 98 1.79 20.64 25.77
C LEU A 98 2.52 19.90 24.65
N LEU A 99 2.50 18.57 24.70
CA LEU A 99 2.78 17.69 23.58
C LEU A 99 1.44 17.30 22.96
N VAL A 100 1.12 17.87 21.81
CA VAL A 100 -0.07 17.47 21.04
C VAL A 100 0.31 16.32 20.14
N PHE A 101 -0.29 15.15 20.33
CA PHE A 101 0.11 13.94 19.63
C PHE A 101 -1.10 13.09 19.24
N ASP A 102 -1.10 12.51 18.04
CA ASP A 102 -2.21 11.70 17.56
C ASP A 102 -2.10 10.26 18.06
N ALA A 103 -3.26 9.61 18.28
CA ALA A 103 -3.33 8.29 18.90
C ALA A 103 -2.63 7.17 18.10
N ASP A 104 -2.47 7.35 16.79
CA ASP A 104 -1.85 6.38 15.90
C ASP A 104 -0.45 6.80 15.38
N ASP A 105 0.04 8.01 15.75
CA ASP A 105 1.39 8.46 15.41
C ASP A 105 2.46 7.68 16.21
N GLU A 106 3.69 7.62 15.68
CA GLU A 106 4.80 6.91 16.31
C GLU A 106 6.13 7.60 16.05
N ILE A 107 6.96 7.79 17.11
CA ILE A 107 8.32 8.33 16.98
C ILE A 107 9.31 7.19 16.77
N CYS A 108 9.99 7.19 15.62
CA CYS A 108 11.01 6.22 15.24
C CYS A 108 12.39 6.83 15.30
N GLY A 109 13.41 6.02 15.63
CA GLY A 109 14.81 6.47 15.76
C GLY A 109 15.13 7.04 17.15
N ASP A 110 16.24 7.76 17.24
CA ASP A 110 16.76 8.25 18.52
C ASP A 110 16.31 9.69 18.77
N PHE A 111 15.18 9.82 19.45
CA PHE A 111 14.62 11.12 19.83
C PHE A 111 15.18 11.60 21.18
N VAL A 112 15.63 12.84 21.21
CA VAL A 112 16.07 13.52 22.44
C VAL A 112 15.29 14.83 22.56
N LEU A 113 14.52 14.95 23.66
CA LEU A 113 13.81 16.19 23.96
C LEU A 113 14.81 17.23 24.50
N PRO A 114 14.97 18.40 23.83
CA PRO A 114 15.84 19.46 24.34
C PRO A 114 15.22 20.20 25.52
N GLU A 115 15.96 21.09 26.16
CA GLU A 115 15.38 22.06 27.05
C GLU A 115 14.42 22.98 26.30
N LEU A 116 13.17 23.05 26.77
CA LEU A 116 12.11 23.81 26.10
C LEU A 116 12.12 25.27 26.59
N THR A 117 12.46 26.19 25.68
CA THR A 117 12.55 27.65 25.95
C THR A 117 11.77 28.48 24.91
N ARG A 118 11.34 27.89 23.78
CA ARG A 118 10.62 28.55 22.71
C ARG A 118 9.11 28.48 22.90
N ASP A 119 8.39 29.20 22.06
CA ASP A 119 6.93 29.20 22.07
C ASP A 119 6.34 27.92 21.48
N SER A 120 7.00 27.36 20.46
CA SER A 120 6.61 26.08 19.89
C SER A 120 7.81 25.32 19.33
N TYR A 121 7.63 24.01 19.21
CA TYR A 121 8.62 23.11 18.60
C TYR A 121 7.93 22.20 17.58
N SER A 122 8.55 22.14 16.40
CA SER A 122 8.14 21.23 15.35
C SER A 122 8.94 19.93 15.44
N LEU A 123 8.25 18.79 15.20
CA LEU A 123 8.87 17.47 15.02
C LEU A 123 9.02 17.15 13.54
N GLN A 124 9.96 16.27 13.21
CA GLN A 124 10.25 15.83 11.85
C GLN A 124 9.30 14.69 11.42
N PHE A 125 8.57 14.89 10.31
CA PHE A 125 7.66 13.92 9.69
C PHE A 125 8.17 13.57 8.29
N GLY A 126 9.28 12.82 8.22
CA GLY A 126 9.94 12.54 6.96
C GLY A 126 10.45 13.80 6.26
N SER A 127 9.82 14.21 5.15
CA SER A 127 10.21 15.39 4.36
C SER A 127 9.61 16.72 4.83
N TYR A 128 8.83 16.74 5.91
CA TYR A 128 8.22 17.98 6.45
C TYR A 128 8.26 17.99 7.98
N THR A 129 7.98 19.16 8.55
CA THR A 129 7.89 19.35 9.99
C THR A 129 6.48 19.82 10.39
N ARG A 130 6.05 19.47 11.58
CA ARG A 130 4.76 19.88 12.14
C ARG A 130 4.92 20.31 13.60
N PRO A 131 4.36 21.48 14.02
CA PRO A 131 4.35 21.88 15.41
C PRO A 131 3.60 20.84 16.26
N GLN A 132 4.28 20.31 17.27
CA GLN A 132 3.74 19.28 18.16
C GLN A 132 3.91 19.62 19.65
N ILE A 133 4.86 20.51 19.98
CA ILE A 133 5.05 20.95 21.35
C ILE A 133 4.84 22.45 21.38
N VAL A 134 3.95 22.91 22.29
CA VAL A 134 3.60 24.32 22.41
C VAL A 134 3.67 24.80 23.87
N ASN A 135 4.09 26.04 24.06
CA ASN A 135 4.12 26.67 25.40
C ASN A 135 2.69 26.86 25.94
N ASN A 136 2.37 26.14 27.00
CA ASN A 136 1.02 26.11 27.58
C ASN A 136 0.67 27.35 28.45
N ARG A 137 1.57 28.33 28.52
CA ARG A 137 1.30 29.65 29.12
C ARG A 137 0.75 30.65 28.11
N LYS A 138 0.69 30.23 26.80
CA LYS A 138 0.18 31.00 25.69
C LYS A 138 -1.04 30.33 25.11
N ARG A 139 -1.96 31.13 24.57
CA ARG A 139 -3.16 30.59 23.93
C ARG A 139 -2.87 30.15 22.50
N TRP A 140 -3.24 28.93 22.19
CA TRP A 140 -3.15 28.32 20.87
C TRP A 140 -4.53 27.94 20.37
N LYS A 141 -4.68 27.85 19.06
CA LYS A 141 -5.90 27.38 18.41
C LYS A 141 -5.60 26.56 17.17
N TYR A 142 -6.43 25.58 16.92
CA TYR A 142 -6.50 24.90 15.66
C TYR A 142 -7.49 25.57 14.73
N VAL A 143 -7.16 25.67 13.43
CA VAL A 143 -7.96 26.27 12.38
C VAL A 143 -8.13 25.26 11.25
N GLY A 144 -9.36 25.06 10.80
CA GLY A 144 -9.72 24.16 9.70
C GLY A 144 -10.49 22.91 10.15
N VAL A 145 -11.61 22.63 9.51
CA VAL A 145 -12.48 21.46 9.83
C VAL A 145 -11.79 20.13 9.58
N LEU A 146 -10.89 20.10 8.58
CA LEU A 146 -10.01 19.01 8.19
C LEU A 146 -8.68 19.58 7.72
N HIS A 147 -7.57 18.81 7.88
CA HIS A 147 -6.21 19.28 7.59
C HIS A 147 -5.91 20.58 8.34
N GLU A 148 -6.37 20.61 9.58
CA GLU A 148 -6.23 21.70 10.52
C GLU A 148 -4.76 21.96 10.84
N TYR A 149 -4.46 23.19 11.19
CA TYR A 149 -3.15 23.61 11.66
C TYR A 149 -3.26 24.39 12.97
N ILE A 150 -2.24 24.24 13.82
CA ILE A 150 -2.14 25.01 15.06
C ILE A 150 -1.49 26.36 14.81
N CYS A 151 -2.05 27.41 15.38
CA CYS A 151 -1.46 28.76 15.36
C CYS A 151 -1.68 29.45 16.69
N SER A 152 -0.96 30.54 16.92
CA SER A 152 -1.18 31.39 18.07
C SER A 152 -2.57 32.01 18.03
N ALA A 153 -3.27 31.99 19.16
CA ALA A 153 -4.49 32.78 19.36
C ALA A 153 -4.16 34.24 19.73
N ASP A 154 -2.94 34.53 20.14
CA ASP A 154 -2.45 35.87 20.49
C ASP A 154 -1.54 36.39 19.36
N SER A 155 -1.97 37.45 18.68
CA SER A 155 -1.24 38.10 17.59
C SER A 155 0.14 38.68 18.00
N ARG A 156 0.44 38.74 19.28
CA ARG A 156 1.76 39.18 19.81
C ARG A 156 2.78 38.06 19.82
N ILE A 157 2.40 36.79 19.61
CA ILE A 157 3.34 35.68 19.47
C ILE A 157 3.94 35.73 18.08
N ASN A 158 5.25 35.88 18.00
CA ASN A 158 5.98 35.89 16.75
C ASN A 158 6.31 34.44 16.33
N ASP A 159 6.01 34.07 15.09
CA ASP A 159 6.35 32.77 14.51
C ASP A 159 7.87 32.49 14.50
N ALA A 160 8.71 33.53 14.62
CA ALA A 160 10.16 33.38 14.81
C ALA A 160 10.57 32.65 16.09
N ASN A 161 9.68 32.47 17.06
CA ASN A 161 9.90 31.70 18.28
C ASN A 161 9.62 30.20 18.16
N THR A 162 9.44 29.70 16.93
CA THR A 162 9.29 28.25 16.64
C THR A 162 10.64 27.65 16.29
N GLU A 163 10.95 26.49 16.87
CA GLU A 163 12.18 25.75 16.60
C GLU A 163 11.85 24.31 16.14
N THR A 164 12.60 23.79 15.18
CA THR A 164 12.49 22.37 14.79
C THR A 164 13.48 21.54 15.60
N ILE A 165 12.99 20.56 16.34
CA ILE A 165 13.84 19.59 17.02
C ILE A 165 14.48 18.71 15.96
N LYS A 166 15.81 18.81 15.82
CA LYS A 166 16.60 18.02 14.86
C LYS A 166 17.20 16.80 15.55
N GLY A 167 17.41 15.71 14.80
CA GLY A 167 18.03 14.50 15.32
C GLY A 167 17.84 13.30 14.38
N PRO A 168 18.42 12.15 14.71
CA PRO A 168 18.28 10.92 13.94
C PRO A 168 16.94 10.21 14.23
N TYR A 169 15.84 10.94 14.19
CA TYR A 169 14.48 10.45 14.40
C TYR A 169 13.51 11.00 13.35
N HIS A 170 12.35 10.39 13.24
CA HIS A 170 11.20 10.93 12.53
C HIS A 170 9.90 10.41 13.15
N VAL A 171 8.83 11.17 12.97
CA VAL A 171 7.48 10.75 13.33
C VAL A 171 6.82 10.11 12.11
N ILE A 172 6.24 8.93 12.30
CA ILE A 172 5.40 8.28 11.30
C ILE A 172 3.95 8.61 11.66
N SER A 173 3.25 9.31 10.75
CA SER A 173 1.79 9.45 10.85
C SER A 173 1.14 8.11 10.66
N GLY A 174 0.41 7.67 11.67
CA GLY A 174 -0.24 6.37 11.68
C GLY A 174 -1.33 6.23 10.64
N ARG A 175 -1.54 4.98 10.19
CA ARG A 175 -2.68 4.60 9.35
C ARG A 175 -3.51 3.49 9.99
N SER A 176 -3.24 3.21 11.27
CA SER A 176 -3.90 2.16 12.06
C SER A 176 -5.09 2.66 12.88
N GLY A 177 -5.29 3.98 12.96
CA GLY A 177 -6.43 4.58 13.66
C GLY A 177 -7.78 4.19 13.04
N ASN A 178 -8.82 4.15 13.87
CA ASN A 178 -10.17 3.69 13.50
C ASN A 178 -10.72 4.39 12.24
N ARG A 179 -10.45 5.68 12.05
CA ARG A 179 -10.87 6.42 10.85
C ARG A 179 -10.27 5.88 9.56
N ASN A 180 -9.07 5.32 9.59
CA ASN A 180 -8.41 4.75 8.41
C ASN A 180 -8.98 3.39 7.98
N LEU A 181 -9.80 2.75 8.81
CA LEU A 181 -10.53 1.53 8.49
C LEU A 181 -11.76 1.80 7.59
N ASP A 182 -12.20 3.05 7.47
CA ASP A 182 -13.31 3.43 6.60
C ASP A 182 -12.84 3.60 5.15
N SER A 183 -13.25 2.68 4.29
CA SER A 183 -12.93 2.70 2.84
C SER A 183 -13.44 3.95 2.10
N ASN A 184 -14.45 4.63 2.64
CA ASN A 184 -15.04 5.86 2.08
C ASN A 184 -14.48 7.14 2.73
N LYS A 185 -13.44 7.02 3.55
CA LYS A 185 -12.86 8.15 4.27
C LYS A 185 -12.65 9.37 3.35
N TYR A 186 -11.94 9.18 2.26
CA TYR A 186 -11.57 10.29 1.37
C TYR A 186 -12.77 10.92 0.67
N LEU A 187 -13.79 10.14 0.31
CA LEU A 187 -15.03 10.71 -0.25
C LEU A 187 -15.80 11.54 0.79
N LYS A 188 -15.89 11.05 2.03
CA LYS A 188 -16.48 11.82 3.14
C LYS A 188 -15.70 13.09 3.41
N ASP A 189 -14.36 13.02 3.38
CA ASP A 189 -13.49 14.18 3.55
C ASP A 189 -13.70 15.21 2.44
N ALA A 190 -13.84 14.79 1.19
CA ALA A 190 -14.13 15.69 0.07
C ALA A 190 -15.46 16.43 0.27
N ILE A 191 -16.52 15.72 0.68
CA ILE A 191 -17.85 16.31 0.92
C ILE A 191 -17.81 17.33 2.08
N ILE A 192 -17.10 17.01 3.17
CA ILE A 192 -16.94 17.93 4.31
C ILE A 192 -16.19 19.19 3.87
N LEU A 193 -15.08 19.01 3.11
CA LEU A 193 -14.27 20.13 2.63
C LEU A 193 -14.98 20.99 1.59
N GLU A 194 -15.79 20.38 0.72
CA GLU A 194 -16.64 21.12 -0.23
C GLU A 194 -17.65 22.00 0.47
N LYS A 195 -18.32 21.48 1.51
CA LYS A 195 -19.22 22.28 2.34
C LYS A 195 -18.46 23.41 3.03
N ALA A 196 -17.35 23.09 3.70
CA ALA A 196 -16.54 24.07 4.42
C ALA A 196 -15.98 25.16 3.49
N TYR A 197 -15.62 24.79 2.26
CA TYR A 197 -15.21 25.75 1.22
C TYR A 197 -16.33 26.76 0.92
N ASN A 198 -17.55 26.28 0.68
CA ASN A 198 -18.68 27.14 0.35
C ASN A 198 -19.06 28.04 1.54
N ASP A 199 -19.03 27.50 2.75
CA ASP A 199 -19.30 28.26 3.98
C ASP A 199 -18.27 29.38 4.19
N ALA A 200 -16.97 29.06 3.98
CA ALA A 200 -15.88 30.04 4.10
C ALA A 200 -15.94 31.12 3.00
N VAL A 201 -16.29 30.76 1.77
CA VAL A 201 -16.49 31.75 0.67
C VAL A 201 -17.61 32.70 1.04
N ASN A 202 -18.75 32.20 1.56
CA ASN A 202 -19.88 33.02 1.99
C ASN A 202 -19.49 33.95 3.15
N ALA A 203 -18.62 33.46 4.05
CA ALA A 203 -18.09 34.24 5.19
C ALA A 203 -16.97 35.20 4.80
N LYS A 204 -16.48 35.16 3.55
CA LYS A 204 -15.29 35.87 3.06
C LYS A 204 -14.02 35.56 3.86
N ASP A 205 -13.89 34.29 4.27
CA ASP A 205 -12.74 33.78 5.01
C ASP A 205 -11.75 33.12 4.03
N ASP A 206 -10.52 33.59 4.03
CA ASP A 206 -9.45 33.13 3.13
C ASP A 206 -9.10 31.64 3.30
N ILE A 207 -9.55 30.99 4.38
CA ILE A 207 -9.34 29.55 4.60
C ILE A 207 -9.99 28.71 3.48
N HIS A 208 -10.97 29.26 2.73
CA HIS A 208 -11.55 28.59 1.57
C HIS A 208 -10.51 28.13 0.56
N ILE A 209 -9.41 28.88 0.40
CA ILE A 209 -8.30 28.51 -0.50
C ILE A 209 -7.71 27.16 -0.10
N ARG A 210 -7.40 27.00 1.20
CA ARG A 210 -6.89 25.75 1.75
C ARG A 210 -7.91 24.61 1.62
N TYR A 211 -9.18 24.85 1.91
CA TYR A 211 -10.22 23.85 1.75
C TYR A 211 -10.36 23.36 0.31
N GLY A 212 -10.24 24.27 -0.68
CA GLY A 212 -10.25 23.91 -2.10
C GLY A 212 -9.15 22.94 -2.48
N PHE A 213 -7.92 23.19 -2.02
CA PHE A 213 -6.77 22.33 -2.27
C PHE A 213 -6.95 20.93 -1.64
N TYR A 214 -7.35 20.85 -0.37
CA TYR A 214 -7.54 19.55 0.29
C TYR A 214 -8.80 18.82 -0.18
N CYS A 215 -9.83 19.51 -0.63
CA CYS A 215 -10.99 18.93 -1.31
C CYS A 215 -10.55 18.24 -2.62
N ALA A 216 -9.70 18.90 -3.42
CA ALA A 216 -9.11 18.30 -4.62
C ALA A 216 -8.31 17.05 -4.31
N ASN A 217 -7.44 17.09 -3.28
CA ASN A 217 -6.66 15.92 -2.84
C ASN A 217 -7.58 14.76 -2.41
N SER A 218 -8.63 15.03 -1.66
CA SER A 218 -9.57 14.01 -1.18
C SER A 218 -10.32 13.34 -2.35
N TYR A 219 -10.75 14.11 -3.35
CA TYR A 219 -11.32 13.56 -4.59
C TYR A 219 -10.31 12.73 -5.38
N TYR A 220 -9.06 13.18 -5.45
CA TYR A 220 -7.97 12.42 -6.09
C TYR A 220 -7.75 11.07 -5.40
N ASP A 221 -7.65 11.07 -4.06
CA ASP A 221 -7.34 9.90 -3.25
C ASP A 221 -8.48 8.85 -3.24
N CYS A 222 -9.72 9.26 -3.53
CA CYS A 222 -10.84 8.34 -3.76
C CYS A 222 -11.07 8.00 -5.25
N GLY A 223 -10.16 8.39 -6.16
CA GLY A 223 -10.23 8.06 -7.59
C GLY A 223 -11.28 8.85 -8.39
N LYS A 224 -11.84 9.93 -7.83
CA LYS A 224 -12.80 10.82 -8.51
C LYS A 224 -12.06 11.91 -9.29
N TYR A 225 -11.36 11.49 -10.35
CA TYR A 225 -10.41 12.35 -11.07
C TYR A 225 -11.04 13.56 -11.73
N GLU A 226 -12.26 13.46 -12.29
CA GLU A 226 -12.97 14.61 -12.86
C GLU A 226 -13.32 15.67 -11.79
N ASN A 227 -13.77 15.22 -10.62
CA ASN A 227 -14.02 16.12 -9.49
C ASN A 227 -12.70 16.76 -9.02
N ALA A 228 -11.65 15.96 -8.86
CA ALA A 228 -10.33 16.45 -8.49
C ALA A 228 -9.80 17.50 -9.47
N ILE A 229 -9.94 17.28 -10.79
CA ILE A 229 -9.57 18.25 -11.84
C ILE A 229 -10.31 19.59 -11.63
N SER A 230 -11.61 19.53 -11.40
CA SER A 230 -12.41 20.75 -11.17
C SER A 230 -11.89 21.54 -9.96
N TRP A 231 -11.62 20.86 -8.85
CA TRP A 231 -11.16 21.47 -7.62
C TRP A 231 -9.71 21.95 -7.69
N TYR A 232 -8.79 21.23 -8.34
CA TYR A 232 -7.43 21.70 -8.56
C TYR A 232 -7.40 22.94 -9.45
N LYS A 233 -8.26 23.03 -10.47
CA LYS A 233 -8.38 24.25 -11.31
C LYS A 233 -8.85 25.44 -10.46
N LYS A 234 -9.86 25.26 -9.60
CA LYS A 234 -10.28 26.31 -8.65
C LYS A 234 -9.13 26.75 -7.73
N THR A 235 -8.32 25.81 -7.24
CA THR A 235 -7.13 26.13 -6.41
C THR A 235 -6.14 27.01 -7.18
N LEU A 236 -5.92 26.75 -8.49
CA LEU A 236 -5.05 27.57 -9.31
C LEU A 236 -5.59 28.99 -9.57
N GLU A 237 -6.92 29.14 -9.59
CA GLU A 237 -7.61 30.42 -9.83
C GLU A 237 -7.71 31.28 -8.57
N ASN A 238 -7.97 30.67 -7.43
CA ASN A 238 -8.29 31.36 -6.18
C ASN A 238 -7.10 32.01 -5.45
N GLY A 239 -5.89 31.89 -5.95
CA GLY A 239 -4.72 32.38 -5.23
C GLY A 239 -4.06 31.33 -4.34
N GLY A 240 -3.51 31.72 -3.21
CA GLY A 240 -2.91 30.84 -2.22
C GLY A 240 -1.41 30.58 -2.38
N TRP A 241 -0.91 29.62 -1.61
CA TRP A 241 0.51 29.31 -1.51
C TRP A 241 1.05 28.67 -2.79
N ALA A 242 2.20 29.14 -3.28
CA ALA A 242 2.82 28.64 -4.52
C ALA A 242 3.04 27.12 -4.52
N GLN A 243 3.34 26.53 -3.35
CA GLN A 243 3.53 25.09 -3.22
C GLN A 243 2.22 24.29 -3.40
N GLU A 244 1.08 24.80 -2.92
CA GLU A 244 -0.23 24.17 -3.18
C GLU A 244 -0.57 24.22 -4.68
N LYS A 245 -0.24 25.32 -5.36
CA LYS A 245 -0.41 25.44 -6.82
C LYS A 245 0.51 24.52 -7.60
N TYR A 246 1.78 24.39 -7.17
CA TYR A 246 2.72 23.45 -7.75
C TYR A 246 2.18 22.01 -7.67
N VAL A 247 1.80 21.58 -6.47
CA VAL A 247 1.24 20.24 -6.24
C VAL A 247 -0.06 20.05 -7.02
N SER A 248 -0.93 21.04 -7.06
CA SER A 248 -2.18 20.99 -7.86
C SER A 248 -1.88 20.73 -9.34
N CYS A 249 -0.86 21.36 -9.90
CA CYS A 249 -0.45 21.12 -11.28
C CYS A 249 0.06 19.69 -11.51
N LEU A 250 0.89 19.15 -10.61
CA LEU A 250 1.34 17.76 -10.71
C LEU A 250 0.17 16.78 -10.60
N LYS A 251 -0.75 17.03 -9.68
CA LYS A 251 -1.93 16.18 -9.49
C LYS A 251 -2.91 16.29 -10.67
N LEU A 252 -3.04 17.46 -11.31
CA LEU A 252 -3.79 17.61 -12.57
C LEU A 252 -3.21 16.73 -13.66
N TYR A 253 -1.88 16.74 -13.87
CA TYR A 253 -1.22 15.83 -14.79
C TYR A 253 -1.58 14.38 -14.50
N ASN A 254 -1.46 13.94 -13.22
CA ASN A 254 -1.79 12.58 -12.82
C ASN A 254 -3.28 12.24 -13.01
N CYS A 255 -4.21 13.17 -12.74
CA CYS A 255 -5.63 12.97 -13.02
C CYS A 255 -5.88 12.72 -14.50
N TYR A 256 -5.29 13.55 -15.37
CA TYR A 256 -5.42 13.39 -16.81
C TYR A 256 -4.77 12.10 -17.32
N ASP A 257 -3.65 11.67 -16.74
CA ASP A 257 -3.00 10.40 -17.07
C ASP A 257 -3.90 9.20 -16.70
N ASN A 258 -4.50 9.23 -15.50
CA ASN A 258 -5.46 8.20 -15.06
C ASN A 258 -6.76 8.16 -15.89
N LEU A 259 -7.08 9.23 -16.61
CA LEU A 259 -8.23 9.30 -17.52
C LEU A 259 -7.85 9.03 -18.99
N ASP A 260 -6.64 8.50 -19.26
CA ASP A 260 -6.09 8.30 -20.61
C ASP A 260 -6.00 9.57 -21.47
N LYS A 261 -5.96 10.75 -20.82
CA LYS A 261 -5.87 12.09 -21.44
C LYS A 261 -4.51 12.75 -21.17
N LYS A 262 -3.46 11.98 -21.17
CA LYS A 262 -2.10 12.42 -20.78
C LYS A 262 -1.63 13.69 -21.50
N LYS A 263 -1.97 13.85 -22.78
CA LYS A 263 -1.61 15.04 -23.57
C LYS A 263 -2.18 16.33 -22.98
N GLU A 264 -3.38 16.31 -22.44
CA GLU A 264 -4.00 17.46 -21.78
C GLU A 264 -3.31 17.79 -20.45
N GLY A 265 -2.79 16.76 -19.79
CA GLY A 265 -2.05 16.88 -18.53
C GLY A 265 -0.70 17.59 -18.68
N PHE A 266 -0.02 17.47 -19.82
CA PHE A 266 1.31 18.07 -20.03
C PHE A 266 1.34 19.59 -19.86
N PHE A 267 0.27 20.29 -20.22
CA PHE A 267 0.16 21.73 -19.98
C PHE A 267 0.35 22.05 -18.49
N TYR A 268 -0.30 21.29 -17.61
CA TYR A 268 -0.20 21.51 -16.17
C TYR A 268 1.16 21.08 -15.61
N LEU A 269 1.73 20.02 -16.15
CA LEU A 269 3.07 19.59 -15.76
C LEU A 269 4.11 20.68 -16.03
N ILE A 270 4.08 21.28 -17.21
CA ILE A 270 4.96 22.42 -17.54
C ILE A 270 4.62 23.64 -16.69
N LYS A 271 3.32 23.94 -16.50
CA LYS A 271 2.87 25.07 -15.69
C LYS A 271 3.32 24.98 -14.24
N SER A 272 3.56 23.77 -13.69
CA SER A 272 4.05 23.64 -12.33
C SER A 272 5.38 24.36 -12.09
N ALA A 273 6.27 24.39 -13.08
CA ALA A 273 7.55 25.06 -13.00
C ALA A 273 7.44 26.60 -12.82
N GLU A 274 6.32 27.23 -13.22
CA GLU A 274 6.06 28.64 -12.96
C GLU A 274 5.85 28.94 -11.47
N TYR A 275 5.40 27.94 -10.69
CA TYR A 275 5.18 28.10 -9.26
C TYR A 275 6.42 27.75 -8.43
N ASP A 276 7.22 26.78 -8.90
CA ASP A 276 8.52 26.45 -8.29
C ASP A 276 9.41 25.72 -9.31
N ARG A 277 10.30 26.47 -9.93
CA ARG A 277 11.23 25.96 -10.95
C ARG A 277 12.37 25.09 -10.39
N GLU A 278 12.54 25.06 -9.07
CA GLU A 278 13.60 24.32 -8.40
C GLU A 278 13.17 22.90 -7.98
N ARG A 279 11.91 22.54 -8.21
CA ARG A 279 11.39 21.20 -7.87
C ARG A 279 11.62 20.21 -9.00
N ALA A 280 12.10 19.03 -8.63
CA ALA A 280 12.51 17.99 -9.56
C ALA A 280 11.35 17.22 -10.21
N GLU A 281 10.17 17.17 -9.58
CA GLU A 281 9.10 16.24 -9.94
C GLU A 281 8.55 16.48 -11.35
N CYS A 282 8.35 17.73 -11.75
CA CYS A 282 7.85 18.02 -13.09
C CYS A 282 8.89 17.67 -14.18
N TYR A 283 10.15 17.97 -13.94
CA TYR A 283 11.23 17.64 -14.88
C TYR A 283 11.46 16.14 -14.98
N TYR A 284 11.35 15.43 -13.87
CA TYR A 284 11.42 13.98 -13.86
C TYR A 284 10.37 13.35 -14.79
N GLU A 285 9.11 13.76 -14.69
CA GLU A 285 8.03 13.22 -15.54
C GLU A 285 8.25 13.58 -17.02
N LEU A 286 8.72 14.80 -17.33
CA LEU A 286 9.04 15.21 -18.69
C LEU A 286 10.22 14.42 -19.25
N ILE A 287 11.33 14.32 -18.52
CA ILE A 287 12.52 13.59 -18.94
C ILE A 287 12.21 12.11 -19.15
N LYS A 288 11.48 11.48 -18.22
CA LYS A 288 11.01 10.11 -18.32
C LYS A 288 10.19 9.88 -19.60
N TYR A 289 9.22 10.75 -19.86
CA TYR A 289 8.35 10.63 -21.03
C TYR A 289 9.14 10.77 -22.35
N TYR A 290 9.93 11.83 -22.49
CA TYR A 290 10.66 12.09 -23.73
C TYR A 290 11.79 11.09 -23.94
N SER A 291 12.47 10.64 -22.89
CA SER A 291 13.46 9.56 -22.95
C SER A 291 12.82 8.25 -23.42
N GLY A 292 11.68 7.85 -22.85
CA GLY A 292 10.94 6.68 -23.26
C GLY A 292 10.38 6.75 -24.70
N SER A 293 10.18 7.95 -25.21
CA SER A 293 9.78 8.20 -26.60
C SER A 293 10.97 8.31 -27.59
N GLY A 294 12.22 8.09 -27.12
CA GLY A 294 13.43 8.24 -27.95
C GLY A 294 13.84 9.67 -28.26
N LEU A 295 13.19 10.67 -27.66
CA LEU A 295 13.46 12.10 -27.89
C LEU A 295 14.50 12.62 -26.88
N HIS A 296 15.68 12.04 -26.89
CA HIS A 296 16.74 12.29 -25.89
C HIS A 296 17.24 13.74 -25.87
N ASN A 297 17.31 14.43 -27.03
CA ASN A 297 17.67 15.84 -27.07
C ASN A 297 16.69 16.72 -26.29
N VAL A 298 15.39 16.44 -26.39
CA VAL A 298 14.35 17.17 -25.67
C VAL A 298 14.46 16.90 -24.17
N ALA A 299 14.62 15.63 -23.80
CA ALA A 299 14.81 15.22 -22.41
C ALA A 299 16.04 15.89 -21.78
N HIS A 300 17.18 15.93 -22.50
CA HIS A 300 18.39 16.60 -22.07
C HIS A 300 18.20 18.12 -21.88
N GLY A 301 17.43 18.75 -22.76
CA GLY A 301 17.07 20.16 -22.63
C GLY A 301 16.32 20.48 -21.34
N TYR A 302 15.35 19.64 -20.95
CA TYR A 302 14.63 19.80 -19.68
C TYR A 302 15.55 19.64 -18.47
N TYR A 303 16.49 18.69 -18.51
CA TYR A 303 17.50 18.61 -17.45
C TYR A 303 18.39 19.86 -17.41
N GLY A 304 18.77 20.40 -18.55
CA GLY A 304 19.54 21.65 -18.65
C GLY A 304 18.90 22.84 -17.94
N VAL A 305 17.55 22.94 -17.94
CA VAL A 305 16.82 23.96 -17.19
C VAL A 305 16.92 23.76 -15.67
N LEU A 306 16.89 22.54 -15.21
CA LEU A 306 16.92 22.21 -13.77
C LEU A 306 18.34 22.15 -13.20
N ARG A 307 19.36 21.89 -14.02
CA ARG A 307 20.71 21.48 -13.61
C ARG A 307 21.33 22.34 -12.52
N ASP A 308 21.29 23.64 -12.65
CA ASP A 308 21.96 24.56 -11.72
C ASP A 308 21.20 24.59 -10.37
N PHE A 309 19.87 24.68 -10.43
CA PHE A 309 19.02 24.61 -9.24
C PHE A 309 19.09 23.26 -8.55
N TYR A 310 19.17 22.17 -9.31
CA TYR A 310 19.26 20.83 -8.78
C TYR A 310 20.53 20.63 -7.94
N ARG A 311 21.66 21.15 -8.38
CA ARG A 311 22.93 21.11 -7.65
C ARG A 311 22.85 21.83 -6.32
N ASP A 312 22.27 23.01 -6.30
CA ASP A 312 22.30 23.90 -5.14
C ASP A 312 21.21 23.55 -4.12
N THR A 313 20.01 23.25 -4.57
CA THR A 313 18.83 23.05 -3.71
C THR A 313 18.75 21.64 -3.13
N TYR A 314 18.88 20.60 -3.97
CA TYR A 314 18.64 19.23 -3.54
C TYR A 314 19.84 18.56 -2.86
N LEU A 315 21.06 19.04 -3.10
CA LEU A 315 22.23 18.52 -2.41
C LEU A 315 22.39 19.10 -1.01
N ASN A 316 21.83 20.27 -0.73
CA ASN A 316 21.99 20.99 0.54
C ASN A 316 20.85 20.77 1.55
N ASP A 317 19.91 19.84 1.28
CA ASP A 317 18.79 19.45 2.17
C ASP A 317 17.84 20.61 2.60
N ASP A 318 17.84 21.77 1.93
CA ASP A 318 16.96 22.89 2.27
C ASP A 318 15.57 22.79 1.59
N LEU A 319 14.85 21.68 1.89
CA LEU A 319 13.52 21.42 1.36
C LEU A 319 12.39 21.72 2.36
N ASN A 320 12.72 22.29 3.52
CA ASN A 320 11.80 22.48 4.65
C ASN A 320 10.55 23.34 4.34
N ASN A 321 10.59 24.14 3.28
CA ASN A 321 9.49 24.99 2.87
C ASN A 321 8.73 24.49 1.63
N LYS A 322 8.97 23.24 1.19
CA LYS A 322 8.33 22.66 0.01
C LYS A 322 7.28 21.62 0.41
N LEU A 323 6.09 21.72 -0.16
CA LEU A 323 4.96 20.85 0.19
C LEU A 323 5.03 19.50 -0.56
N PHE A 324 4.89 18.38 0.15
CA PHE A 324 4.79 17.01 -0.39
C PHE A 324 5.94 16.64 -1.35
N VAL A 325 7.17 16.96 -0.98
CA VAL A 325 8.36 16.59 -1.77
C VAL A 325 8.57 15.08 -1.72
N ASN A 326 8.76 14.46 -2.88
CA ASN A 326 9.17 13.08 -2.96
C ASN A 326 10.69 12.98 -3.13
N MET A 327 11.41 12.77 -2.04
CA MET A 327 12.87 12.70 -2.03
C MET A 327 13.43 11.62 -2.96
N SER A 328 12.73 10.49 -3.14
CA SER A 328 13.21 9.43 -4.05
C SER A 328 13.31 9.90 -5.51
N ILE A 329 12.52 10.92 -5.89
CA ILE A 329 12.62 11.50 -7.24
C ILE A 329 13.96 12.20 -7.43
N SER A 330 14.33 13.08 -6.51
CA SER A 330 15.58 13.84 -6.59
C SER A 330 16.83 12.99 -6.30
N GLU A 331 16.72 12.00 -5.43
CA GLU A 331 17.86 11.20 -4.97
C GLU A 331 18.15 10.00 -5.86
N PHE A 332 17.17 9.51 -6.63
CA PHE A 332 17.32 8.31 -7.46
C PHE A 332 16.62 8.40 -8.82
N HIS A 333 15.31 8.66 -8.87
CA HIS A 333 14.54 8.50 -10.12
C HIS A 333 14.93 9.49 -11.20
N LEU A 334 15.08 10.76 -10.87
CA LEU A 334 15.55 11.76 -11.82
C LEU A 334 17.01 11.48 -12.27
N PRO A 335 17.99 11.29 -11.36
CA PRO A 335 19.33 10.85 -11.73
C PRO A 335 19.35 9.63 -12.66
N TYR A 336 18.54 8.61 -12.38
CA TYR A 336 18.44 7.40 -13.21
C TYR A 336 18.04 7.70 -14.66
N TYR A 337 16.98 8.49 -14.87
CA TYR A 337 16.57 8.84 -16.23
C TYR A 337 17.54 9.80 -16.93
N VAL A 338 18.17 10.71 -16.18
CA VAL A 338 19.23 11.57 -16.72
C VAL A 338 20.44 10.75 -17.17
N ILE A 339 20.84 9.70 -16.43
CA ILE A 339 21.90 8.76 -16.83
C ILE A 339 21.59 8.16 -18.21
N ILE A 340 20.37 7.65 -18.42
CA ILE A 340 19.95 7.08 -19.71
C ILE A 340 20.07 8.10 -20.84
N VAL A 341 19.61 9.32 -20.60
CA VAL A 341 19.69 10.42 -21.57
C VAL A 341 21.13 10.80 -21.88
N CYS A 342 21.98 10.92 -20.84
CA CYS A 342 23.39 11.27 -20.97
C CYS A 342 24.20 10.25 -21.77
N GLU A 343 23.91 8.95 -21.63
CA GLU A 343 24.52 7.91 -22.46
C GLU A 343 24.23 8.15 -23.95
N LYS A 344 22.99 8.43 -24.31
CA LYS A 344 22.57 8.70 -25.69
C LYS A 344 23.13 10.03 -26.22
N MET A 345 23.28 11.02 -25.36
CA MET A 345 23.82 12.34 -25.69
C MET A 345 25.34 12.42 -25.60
N ARG A 346 26.01 11.39 -25.10
CA ARG A 346 27.45 11.35 -24.80
C ARG A 346 27.90 12.43 -23.82
N ASP A 347 26.99 12.82 -22.90
CA ASP A 347 27.29 13.77 -21.82
C ASP A 347 27.73 13.00 -20.57
N TYR A 348 28.94 12.44 -20.65
CA TYR A 348 29.45 11.54 -19.61
C TYR A 348 29.72 12.27 -18.29
N ASP A 349 30.15 13.52 -18.32
CA ASP A 349 30.41 14.30 -17.09
C ASP A 349 29.12 14.47 -16.26
N THR A 350 27.99 14.79 -16.90
CA THR A 350 26.70 14.87 -16.23
C THR A 350 26.25 13.50 -15.73
N GLY A 351 26.39 12.45 -16.54
CA GLY A 351 26.03 11.08 -16.12
C GLY A 351 26.81 10.60 -14.91
N ILE A 352 28.13 10.84 -14.86
CA ILE A 352 28.99 10.53 -13.71
C ILE A 352 28.55 11.32 -12.47
N HIS A 353 28.19 12.59 -12.65
CA HIS A 353 27.65 13.38 -11.54
C HIS A 353 26.34 12.79 -10.98
N MET A 354 25.44 12.30 -11.84
CA MET A 354 24.20 11.63 -11.41
C MET A 354 24.50 10.34 -10.61
N TYR A 355 25.48 9.56 -11.03
CA TYR A 355 25.93 8.40 -10.24
C TYR A 355 26.45 8.79 -8.86
N ARG A 356 27.24 9.87 -8.76
CA ARG A 356 27.68 10.39 -7.45
C ARG A 356 26.53 10.74 -6.54
N ILE A 357 25.45 11.35 -7.07
CA ILE A 357 24.25 11.67 -6.28
C ILE A 357 23.61 10.39 -5.75
N ILE A 358 23.33 9.40 -6.61
CA ILE A 358 22.73 8.13 -6.22
C ILE A 358 23.56 7.42 -5.14
N PHE A 359 24.89 7.35 -5.34
CA PHE A 359 25.78 6.67 -4.42
C PHE A 359 25.92 7.37 -3.07
N THR A 360 25.85 8.71 -3.06
CA THR A 360 25.92 9.50 -1.82
C THR A 360 24.61 9.43 -1.03
N LYS A 361 23.46 9.58 -1.71
CA LYS A 361 22.15 9.68 -1.06
C LYS A 361 21.63 8.32 -0.57
N LYS A 362 22.03 7.21 -1.20
CA LYS A 362 21.70 5.85 -0.77
C LYS A 362 20.20 5.66 -0.52
N CYS A 363 19.36 6.22 -1.42
CA CYS A 363 17.92 6.17 -1.30
C CYS A 363 17.40 4.73 -1.39
N LYS A 364 16.47 4.35 -0.51
CA LYS A 364 15.83 3.03 -0.56
C LYS A 364 14.79 2.99 -1.68
N ILE A 365 15.06 2.21 -2.72
CA ILE A 365 14.18 2.01 -3.87
C ILE A 365 13.57 0.62 -3.80
N PHE A 366 12.24 0.53 -3.75
CA PHE A 366 11.54 -0.75 -3.69
C PHE A 366 11.55 -1.50 -5.02
N ASP A 367 11.61 -0.78 -6.14
CA ASP A 367 11.75 -1.37 -7.47
C ASP A 367 13.21 -1.78 -7.72
N LYS A 368 13.49 -3.04 -7.45
CA LYS A 368 14.82 -3.64 -7.61
C LYS A 368 15.31 -3.64 -9.06
N TRP A 369 14.38 -3.65 -10.02
CA TRP A 369 14.70 -3.60 -11.44
C TRP A 369 15.35 -2.26 -11.84
N LEU A 370 14.83 -1.14 -11.33
CA LEU A 370 15.43 0.18 -11.57
C LEU A 370 16.87 0.26 -11.05
N VAL A 371 17.11 -0.29 -9.85
CA VAL A 371 18.45 -0.36 -9.28
C VAL A 371 19.37 -1.23 -10.15
N GLY A 372 18.89 -2.40 -10.60
CA GLY A 372 19.64 -3.28 -11.49
C GLY A 372 20.03 -2.60 -12.81
N ASN A 373 19.08 -1.93 -13.46
CA ASN A 373 19.36 -1.18 -14.70
C ASN A 373 20.31 -0.02 -14.51
N MET A 374 20.20 0.71 -13.40
CA MET A 374 21.12 1.79 -13.08
C MET A 374 22.54 1.25 -12.98
N LEU A 375 22.71 0.15 -12.30
CA LEU A 375 24.00 -0.51 -12.15
C LEU A 375 24.52 -1.07 -13.50
N TYR A 376 23.66 -1.69 -14.32
CA TYR A 376 24.01 -2.12 -15.68
C TYR A 376 24.53 -0.96 -16.53
N ASN A 377 23.87 0.19 -16.48
CA ASN A 377 24.26 1.37 -17.26
C ASN A 377 25.61 1.98 -16.82
N LEU A 378 26.08 1.68 -15.61
CA LEU A 378 27.36 2.20 -15.10
C LEU A 378 28.54 1.85 -16.02
N GLN A 379 28.52 0.67 -16.68
CA GLN A 379 29.56 0.24 -17.59
C GLN A 379 29.85 1.26 -18.73
N PHE A 380 28.85 2.03 -19.15
CA PHE A 380 29.01 3.02 -20.23
C PHE A 380 29.68 4.31 -19.77
N PHE A 381 29.87 4.50 -18.46
CA PHE A 381 30.41 5.73 -17.87
C PHE A 381 31.79 5.54 -17.23
N THR A 382 32.14 4.34 -16.82
CA THR A 382 33.35 4.08 -16.04
C THR A 382 34.66 4.45 -16.75
N GLU A 383 34.72 4.36 -18.09
CA GLU A 383 35.91 4.74 -18.87
C GLU A 383 36.07 6.26 -18.98
N HIS A 384 35.00 7.00 -18.72
CA HIS A 384 34.96 8.47 -18.80
C HIS A 384 35.20 9.16 -17.46
N VAL A 385 35.35 8.40 -16.37
CA VAL A 385 35.72 8.96 -15.05
C VAL A 385 37.17 9.47 -15.15
N LYS A 386 37.39 10.73 -14.84
CA LYS A 386 38.72 11.35 -14.86
C LYS A 386 39.68 10.63 -13.93
N GLU A 387 40.94 10.50 -14.32
CA GLU A 387 41.94 9.71 -13.58
C GLU A 387 42.07 10.18 -12.12
N GLU A 388 42.09 11.51 -11.91
CA GLU A 388 42.15 12.17 -10.59
C GLU A 388 40.98 11.83 -9.68
N ASP A 389 39.79 11.54 -10.27
CA ASP A 389 38.54 11.29 -9.57
C ASP A 389 38.23 9.81 -9.36
N LYS A 390 38.96 8.92 -10.03
CA LYS A 390 38.67 7.48 -10.03
C LYS A 390 38.62 6.89 -8.63
N SER A 391 39.63 7.13 -7.82
CA SER A 391 39.69 6.59 -6.46
C SER A 391 38.48 7.01 -5.61
N ALA A 392 38.13 8.28 -5.64
CA ALA A 392 36.97 8.80 -4.88
C ALA A 392 35.63 8.25 -5.42
N PHE A 393 35.49 8.13 -6.74
CA PHE A 393 34.29 7.61 -7.37
C PHE A 393 34.06 6.12 -7.01
N TYR A 394 35.11 5.31 -7.06
CA TYR A 394 34.98 3.90 -6.73
C TYR A 394 34.84 3.62 -5.23
N SER A 395 35.44 4.44 -4.36
CA SER A 395 35.17 4.36 -2.93
C SER A 395 33.69 4.61 -2.64
N LEU A 396 33.11 5.65 -3.26
CA LEU A 396 31.70 5.98 -3.12
C LEU A 396 30.79 4.87 -3.68
N PHE A 397 31.20 4.26 -4.80
CA PHE A 397 30.50 3.12 -5.38
C PHE A 397 30.54 1.90 -4.45
N GLN A 398 31.69 1.60 -3.82
CA GLN A 398 31.81 0.52 -2.84
C GLN A 398 30.86 0.74 -1.66
N GLU A 399 30.82 1.93 -1.12
CA GLU A 399 29.88 2.26 -0.03
C GLU A 399 28.41 2.09 -0.44
N TYR A 400 28.06 2.39 -1.71
CA TYR A 400 26.72 2.18 -2.22
C TYR A 400 26.39 0.68 -2.35
N VAL A 401 27.37 -0.12 -2.81
CA VAL A 401 27.23 -1.59 -2.85
C VAL A 401 27.02 -2.15 -1.45
N ASP A 402 27.78 -1.71 -0.47
CA ASP A 402 27.62 -2.14 0.92
C ASP A 402 26.23 -1.78 1.47
N PHE A 403 25.71 -0.61 1.09
CA PHE A 403 24.32 -0.21 1.40
C PHE A 403 23.30 -1.14 0.73
N LEU A 404 23.47 -1.50 -0.54
CA LEU A 404 22.59 -2.43 -1.25
C LEU A 404 22.58 -3.81 -0.57
N ILE A 405 23.75 -4.27 -0.14
CA ILE A 405 23.94 -5.52 0.60
C ILE A 405 23.17 -5.48 1.93
N ALA A 406 23.40 -4.44 2.71
CA ALA A 406 22.77 -4.27 4.02
C ALA A 406 21.24 -4.21 3.93
N ASN A 407 20.69 -3.80 2.78
CA ASN A 407 19.26 -3.71 2.51
C ASN A 407 18.71 -4.88 1.66
N ASN A 408 19.47 -5.97 1.51
CA ASN A 408 19.06 -7.20 0.80
C ASN A 408 18.66 -6.99 -0.67
N TYR A 409 19.34 -6.09 -1.39
CA TYR A 409 19.14 -5.99 -2.83
C TYR A 409 19.77 -7.20 -3.53
N PRO A 410 19.08 -7.83 -4.53
CA PRO A 410 19.63 -8.94 -5.29
C PRO A 410 20.67 -8.41 -6.28
N LEU A 411 21.94 -8.54 -5.94
CA LEU A 411 23.04 -8.19 -6.83
C LEU A 411 23.48 -9.35 -7.73
N SER A 412 22.99 -10.56 -7.46
CA SER A 412 23.34 -11.81 -8.18
C SER A 412 22.92 -11.82 -9.65
N ASP A 413 21.81 -11.13 -9.98
CA ASP A 413 21.21 -11.19 -11.32
C ASP A 413 22.02 -10.40 -12.37
N HIS A 414 22.90 -9.51 -11.90
CA HIS A 414 23.78 -8.68 -12.72
C HIS A 414 25.26 -9.04 -12.51
N LYS A 415 25.53 -10.23 -12.00
CA LYS A 415 26.87 -10.66 -11.58
C LYS A 415 27.93 -10.51 -12.69
N HIS A 416 27.60 -10.82 -13.95
CA HIS A 416 28.56 -10.77 -15.05
C HIS A 416 28.96 -9.34 -15.44
N GLU A 417 27.99 -8.40 -15.48
CA GLU A 417 28.27 -7.02 -15.82
C GLU A 417 28.97 -6.28 -14.67
N PHE A 418 28.57 -6.59 -13.44
CA PHE A 418 29.19 -6.06 -12.23
C PHE A 418 30.62 -6.56 -12.04
N MET A 419 30.85 -7.87 -12.15
CA MET A 419 32.17 -8.46 -11.91
C MET A 419 33.23 -7.88 -12.84
N LYS A 420 32.92 -7.63 -14.11
CA LYS A 420 33.84 -6.96 -15.03
C LYS A 420 34.25 -5.56 -14.55
N THR A 421 33.30 -4.80 -14.02
CA THR A 421 33.55 -3.45 -13.46
C THR A 421 34.31 -3.55 -12.14
N TYR A 422 33.97 -4.50 -11.27
CA TYR A 422 34.62 -4.70 -9.98
C TYR A 422 36.07 -5.20 -10.14
N GLU A 423 36.29 -6.23 -10.97
CA GLU A 423 37.60 -6.75 -11.24
C GLU A 423 38.51 -5.72 -11.90
N LYS A 424 38.01 -4.96 -12.87
CA LYS A 424 38.76 -3.90 -13.57
C LYS A 424 39.26 -2.80 -12.63
N TYR A 425 38.52 -2.50 -11.55
CA TYR A 425 38.81 -1.38 -10.64
C TYR A 425 39.22 -1.82 -9.23
N GLY A 426 39.49 -3.13 -9.02
CA GLY A 426 39.95 -3.64 -7.74
C GLY A 426 38.94 -3.55 -6.60
N ILE A 427 37.62 -3.45 -6.91
CA ILE A 427 36.56 -3.40 -5.92
C ILE A 427 36.34 -4.81 -5.36
N VAL A 428 36.52 -4.96 -4.05
CA VAL A 428 36.29 -6.22 -3.34
C VAL A 428 34.81 -6.45 -3.17
N VAL A 429 34.24 -7.37 -3.93
CA VAL A 429 32.89 -7.88 -3.66
C VAL A 429 33.03 -8.89 -2.53
N PRO A 430 32.37 -8.70 -1.37
CA PRO A 430 32.41 -9.68 -0.31
C PRO A 430 32.00 -11.06 -0.83
N SER A 431 32.73 -12.10 -0.43
CA SER A 431 32.50 -13.50 -0.83
C SER A 431 31.07 -14.04 -0.54
N ARG A 432 30.27 -13.30 0.22
CA ARG A 432 28.82 -13.55 0.37
C ARG A 432 28.02 -13.48 -0.93
N PHE A 433 28.58 -12.91 -2.00
CA PHE A 433 27.95 -12.83 -3.35
C PHE A 433 28.48 -13.87 -4.33
N GLU A 434 29.55 -14.56 -4.03
CA GLU A 434 29.69 -15.88 -4.62
C GLU A 434 28.41 -16.60 -4.22
N SER A 435 27.58 -16.92 -5.21
CA SER A 435 26.45 -17.79 -4.99
C SER A 435 26.98 -18.90 -4.10
N VAL A 436 26.63 -18.88 -2.83
CA VAL A 436 26.46 -20.12 -2.12
C VAL A 436 25.34 -20.77 -2.93
N SER A 437 25.71 -21.44 -4.00
CA SER A 437 25.02 -22.63 -4.42
C SER A 437 25.14 -23.51 -3.18
N VAL A 438 24.25 -23.30 -2.25
CA VAL A 438 23.91 -24.31 -1.28
C VAL A 438 23.38 -25.41 -2.18
N SER A 439 24.26 -26.29 -2.59
CA SER A 439 23.93 -27.65 -2.93
C SER A 439 23.50 -28.30 -1.62
N LYS A 440 22.35 -27.78 -1.10
CA LYS A 440 21.59 -28.50 -0.08
C LYS A 440 21.20 -29.75 -0.83
N ASP A 441 21.75 -30.85 -0.36
CA ASP A 441 21.68 -32.14 -1.01
C ASP A 441 20.19 -32.42 -1.34
N LYS A 442 19.91 -32.90 -2.56
CA LYS A 442 18.54 -33.33 -2.94
C LYS A 442 17.97 -34.33 -1.92
N GLU A 443 18.85 -35.06 -1.27
CA GLU A 443 18.49 -36.01 -0.21
C GLU A 443 17.99 -35.30 1.06
N GLU A 444 18.58 -34.18 1.47
CA GLU A 444 18.07 -33.35 2.57
C GLU A 444 16.70 -32.77 2.22
N CYS A 445 16.52 -32.28 1.00
CA CYS A 445 15.25 -31.77 0.51
C CYS A 445 14.17 -32.87 0.50
N SER A 446 14.50 -34.10 0.11
CA SER A 446 13.53 -35.22 0.06
C SER A 446 13.04 -35.67 1.43
N ARG A 447 13.85 -35.48 2.47
CA ARG A 447 13.51 -35.80 3.87
C ARG A 447 12.77 -34.68 4.59
N SER A 448 12.72 -33.49 4.03
CA SER A 448 12.03 -32.35 4.63
C SER A 448 10.53 -32.61 4.72
N LYS A 449 9.90 -32.10 5.79
CA LYS A 449 8.45 -32.09 5.97
C LYS A 449 7.85 -30.68 5.75
N LYS A 450 8.57 -29.79 5.07
CA LYS A 450 8.16 -28.42 4.82
C LYS A 450 7.63 -28.25 3.39
N ILE A 451 6.48 -27.62 3.28
CA ILE A 451 5.86 -27.29 1.99
C ILE A 451 5.66 -25.77 1.91
N LEU A 452 6.08 -25.17 0.81
CA LEU A 452 5.90 -23.75 0.53
C LEU A 452 4.85 -23.57 -0.56
N PHE A 453 3.80 -22.84 -0.27
CA PHE A 453 2.87 -22.28 -1.25
C PHE A 453 3.23 -20.83 -1.50
N TYR A 454 3.50 -20.47 -2.75
CA TYR A 454 3.70 -19.11 -3.17
C TYR A 454 2.45 -18.58 -3.86
N SER A 455 1.72 -17.65 -3.22
CA SER A 455 0.48 -17.06 -3.72
C SER A 455 0.70 -15.77 -4.54
N GLY A 456 1.92 -15.23 -4.52
CA GLY A 456 2.30 -14.05 -5.32
C GLY A 456 1.63 -12.76 -4.87
N PHE A 457 1.14 -12.00 -5.85
CA PHE A 457 0.63 -10.64 -5.70
C PHE A 457 -0.90 -10.64 -5.71
N ALA A 458 -1.52 -10.69 -4.55
CA ALA A 458 -2.97 -10.48 -4.43
C ALA A 458 -3.27 -8.96 -4.35
N PRO A 459 -4.46 -8.50 -4.80
CA PRO A 459 -4.83 -7.08 -4.75
C PRO A 459 -4.86 -6.49 -3.33
N PHE A 460 -5.05 -7.33 -2.33
CA PHE A 460 -5.04 -6.98 -0.91
C PHE A 460 -4.38 -8.10 -0.11
N ALA A 461 -3.85 -7.75 1.07
CA ALA A 461 -3.23 -8.74 1.95
C ALA A 461 -4.31 -9.60 2.63
N TRP A 462 -4.08 -10.91 2.69
CA TRP A 462 -5.03 -11.90 3.22
C TRP A 462 -4.32 -12.99 4.03
N ASN A 463 -5.07 -13.71 4.84
CA ASN A 463 -4.65 -14.91 5.54
C ASN A 463 -5.88 -15.84 5.77
N TYR A 464 -5.72 -16.88 6.55
CA TYR A 464 -6.84 -17.78 6.84
C TYR A 464 -7.96 -17.08 7.63
N THR A 465 -7.62 -16.35 8.69
CA THR A 465 -8.61 -15.61 9.49
C THR A 465 -9.39 -14.62 8.62
N TYR A 466 -8.70 -13.88 7.76
CA TYR A 466 -9.34 -12.99 6.77
C TYR A 466 -10.31 -13.76 5.84
N SER A 467 -9.91 -14.95 5.38
CA SER A 467 -10.72 -15.79 4.47
C SER A 467 -12.03 -16.29 5.07
N THR A 468 -12.12 -16.38 6.39
CA THR A 468 -13.35 -16.80 7.09
C THR A 468 -14.34 -15.67 7.26
N GLN A 469 -13.88 -14.44 7.26
CA GLN A 469 -14.67 -13.23 7.54
C GLN A 469 -15.03 -12.44 6.28
N HIS A 470 -14.25 -12.58 5.21
CA HIS A 470 -14.33 -11.77 3.99
C HIS A 470 -14.35 -12.66 2.74
N ALA A 471 -14.87 -12.12 1.66
CA ALA A 471 -14.79 -12.78 0.35
C ALA A 471 -13.34 -12.77 -0.17
N LEU A 472 -12.89 -13.89 -0.73
CA LEU A 472 -11.60 -14.05 -1.40
C LEU A 472 -11.79 -14.50 -2.84
N GLY A 473 -10.78 -14.24 -3.68
CA GLY A 473 -10.68 -14.83 -5.02
C GLY A 473 -10.62 -16.36 -5.00
N GLY A 474 -10.95 -17.01 -6.12
CA GLY A 474 -10.97 -18.46 -6.21
C GLY A 474 -9.62 -19.12 -5.93
N SER A 475 -8.53 -18.52 -6.42
CA SER A 475 -7.15 -19.01 -6.21
C SER A 475 -6.72 -18.95 -4.74
N GLU A 476 -6.97 -17.82 -4.07
CA GLU A 476 -6.66 -17.64 -2.65
C GLU A 476 -7.53 -18.55 -1.78
N THR A 477 -8.82 -18.71 -2.13
CA THR A 477 -9.74 -19.63 -1.45
C THR A 477 -9.26 -21.09 -1.57
N ALA A 478 -8.88 -21.53 -2.77
CA ALA A 478 -8.36 -22.87 -3.01
C ALA A 478 -7.10 -23.14 -2.17
N LEU A 479 -6.18 -22.17 -2.14
CA LEU A 479 -4.93 -22.27 -1.41
C LEU A 479 -5.16 -22.28 0.12
N ALA A 480 -6.02 -21.39 0.65
CA ALA A 480 -6.37 -21.34 2.07
C ALA A 480 -7.00 -22.65 2.55
N ASN A 481 -7.84 -23.28 1.74
CA ASN A 481 -8.46 -24.57 2.04
C ASN A 481 -7.44 -25.72 1.98
N LEU A 482 -6.65 -25.80 0.88
CA LEU A 482 -5.71 -26.90 0.67
C LEU A 482 -4.58 -26.89 1.71
N SER A 483 -4.06 -25.73 2.08
CA SER A 483 -2.94 -25.61 3.02
C SER A 483 -3.21 -26.29 4.39
N LYS A 484 -4.47 -26.47 4.78
CA LYS A 484 -4.88 -27.07 6.05
C LYS A 484 -5.13 -28.57 6.00
N LEU A 485 -5.13 -29.16 4.81
CA LEU A 485 -5.50 -30.58 4.63
C LEU A 485 -4.30 -31.52 4.63
N PHE A 486 -3.09 -31.02 4.86
CA PHE A 486 -1.90 -31.87 4.97
C PHE A 486 -1.83 -32.58 6.31
N PRO A 487 -1.15 -33.74 6.39
CA PRO A 487 -0.89 -34.42 7.65
C PRO A 487 -0.19 -33.52 8.68
N SER A 488 -0.47 -33.75 9.95
CA SER A 488 0.00 -32.89 11.06
C SER A 488 1.52 -32.87 11.26
N ASP A 489 2.25 -33.80 10.66
CA ASP A 489 3.71 -33.86 10.67
C ASP A 489 4.37 -32.95 9.59
N PHE A 490 3.56 -32.29 8.75
CA PHE A 490 4.05 -31.29 7.81
C PHE A 490 3.97 -29.87 8.37
N GLU A 491 4.96 -29.06 8.04
CA GLU A 491 4.97 -27.62 8.26
C GLU A 491 4.62 -26.91 6.94
N ILE A 492 3.52 -26.18 6.91
CA ILE A 492 3.05 -25.50 5.70
C ILE A 492 3.33 -24.01 5.80
N TYR A 493 3.93 -23.46 4.78
CA TYR A 493 4.18 -22.04 4.62
C TYR A 493 3.36 -21.52 3.45
N VAL A 494 2.62 -20.42 3.67
CA VAL A 494 1.87 -19.69 2.63
C VAL A 494 2.50 -18.32 2.51
N ALA A 495 3.17 -18.05 1.38
CA ALA A 495 3.92 -16.81 1.18
C ALA A 495 3.38 -15.99 0.01
N GLY A 496 3.40 -14.66 0.14
CA GLY A 496 2.91 -13.72 -0.87
C GLY A 496 2.47 -12.41 -0.26
N ASN A 497 1.50 -11.74 -0.88
CA ASN A 497 0.84 -10.58 -0.26
C ASN A 497 -0.17 -11.08 0.79
N VAL A 498 0.35 -11.47 1.93
CA VAL A 498 -0.44 -12.07 3.03
C VAL A 498 -0.21 -11.31 4.34
N LEU A 499 -1.24 -11.35 5.21
CA LEU A 499 -1.14 -10.92 6.60
C LEU A 499 -0.47 -12.06 7.39
N GLU A 500 0.57 -11.75 8.13
CA GLU A 500 1.30 -12.76 8.90
C GLU A 500 0.38 -13.40 9.96
N GLU A 501 0.35 -14.72 9.97
CA GLU A 501 -0.45 -15.52 10.89
C GLU A 501 0.21 -16.88 11.09
N LYS A 502 0.16 -17.39 12.29
CA LYS A 502 0.57 -18.76 12.60
C LYS A 502 -0.60 -19.53 13.19
N ILE A 503 -1.08 -20.53 12.46
CA ILE A 503 -2.13 -21.42 12.90
C ILE A 503 -1.47 -22.67 13.48
N ALA A 504 -1.58 -22.84 14.80
CA ALA A 504 -1.08 -24.02 15.48
C ALA A 504 -2.04 -25.21 15.29
N ASN A 505 -1.49 -26.40 15.41
CA ASN A 505 -2.24 -27.65 15.43
C ASN A 505 -3.17 -27.66 16.66
N ASN A 506 -4.47 -27.78 16.46
CA ASN A 506 -5.45 -27.98 17.56
C ASN A 506 -5.88 -29.43 17.57
N ASP A 507 -6.55 -29.87 18.66
CA ASP A 507 -6.99 -31.25 18.95
C ASP A 507 -7.78 -31.96 17.83
N ASN A 508 -8.09 -31.28 16.75
CA ASN A 508 -8.78 -31.78 15.55
C ASN A 508 -7.84 -32.26 14.42
N GLY A 509 -6.52 -32.35 14.64
CA GLY A 509 -5.57 -32.95 13.69
C GLY A 509 -5.18 -32.09 12.48
N HIS A 510 -5.41 -30.79 12.53
CA HIS A 510 -5.05 -29.88 11.43
C HIS A 510 -3.57 -29.48 11.43
N THR A 511 -3.03 -29.27 10.25
CA THR A 511 -1.61 -28.93 9.97
C THR A 511 -1.19 -27.59 10.57
N ASN A 512 0.09 -27.47 10.95
CA ASN A 512 0.71 -26.18 11.26
C ASN A 512 0.86 -25.35 9.98
N VAL A 513 0.17 -24.22 9.88
CA VAL A 513 0.25 -23.30 8.72
C VAL A 513 0.79 -21.95 9.17
N THR A 514 1.83 -21.48 8.51
CA THR A 514 2.42 -20.14 8.75
C THR A 514 2.27 -19.28 7.50
N TYR A 515 1.59 -18.14 7.62
CA TYR A 515 1.48 -17.13 6.59
C TYR A 515 2.67 -16.16 6.69
N VAL A 516 3.40 -15.98 5.61
CA VAL A 516 4.64 -15.19 5.55
C VAL A 516 4.52 -14.11 4.49
N ASN A 517 4.60 -12.85 4.90
CA ASN A 517 4.57 -11.75 3.94
C ASN A 517 5.74 -11.84 2.95
N ILE A 518 5.50 -11.43 1.70
CA ILE A 518 6.49 -11.49 0.63
C ILE A 518 7.80 -10.77 0.99
N GLN A 519 7.75 -9.75 1.84
CA GLN A 519 8.93 -9.03 2.32
C GLN A 519 9.87 -9.92 3.17
N ASN A 520 9.31 -10.93 3.86
CA ASN A 520 10.04 -11.86 4.71
C ASN A 520 10.39 -13.18 4.00
N LEU A 521 9.90 -13.38 2.77
CA LEU A 521 10.08 -14.62 2.02
C LEU A 521 11.55 -14.91 1.69
N SER A 522 12.36 -13.91 1.36
CA SER A 522 13.79 -14.10 1.08
C SER A 522 14.53 -14.72 2.28
N ASN A 523 14.19 -14.31 3.50
CA ASN A 523 14.78 -14.91 4.70
C ASN A 523 14.27 -16.35 4.91
N LEU A 524 12.99 -16.59 4.71
CA LEU A 524 12.39 -17.92 4.84
C LEU A 524 13.07 -18.94 3.93
N VAL A 525 13.26 -18.62 2.63
CA VAL A 525 13.83 -19.56 1.65
C VAL A 525 15.32 -19.82 1.87
N LYS A 526 16.05 -18.86 2.41
CA LYS A 526 17.46 -19.01 2.77
C LYS A 526 17.69 -19.91 3.98
N THR A 527 16.77 -19.87 4.94
CA THR A 527 16.90 -20.59 6.21
C THR A 527 16.23 -21.97 6.23
N ASN A 528 15.41 -22.28 5.22
CA ASN A 528 14.66 -23.52 5.16
C ASN A 528 14.95 -24.34 3.90
N VAL A 529 14.72 -25.65 4.02
CA VAL A 529 14.74 -26.63 2.95
C VAL A 529 13.33 -27.18 2.80
N PHE A 530 12.77 -27.20 1.60
CA PHE A 530 11.41 -27.63 1.35
C PHE A 530 11.36 -28.98 0.66
N HIS A 531 10.42 -29.85 1.02
CA HIS A 531 10.09 -31.00 0.21
C HIS A 531 9.42 -30.58 -1.08
N THR A 532 8.41 -29.71 -0.98
CA THR A 532 7.64 -29.28 -2.14
C THR A 532 7.46 -27.76 -2.13
N VAL A 533 7.63 -27.13 -3.31
CA VAL A 533 7.25 -25.75 -3.56
C VAL A 533 6.11 -25.72 -4.57
N ILE A 534 5.00 -25.06 -4.25
CA ILE A 534 3.83 -24.91 -5.11
C ILE A 534 3.67 -23.43 -5.45
N VAL A 535 3.91 -23.10 -6.72
CA VAL A 535 3.86 -21.73 -7.24
C VAL A 535 2.50 -21.50 -7.88
N SER A 536 1.63 -20.74 -7.21
CA SER A 536 0.32 -20.39 -7.73
C SER A 536 0.46 -19.28 -8.79
N ARG A 537 0.25 -19.58 -10.05
CA ARG A 537 0.21 -18.70 -11.25
C ARG A 537 1.40 -17.74 -11.47
N TYR A 538 2.13 -17.32 -10.44
CA TYR A 538 3.20 -16.30 -10.51
C TYR A 538 4.58 -16.94 -10.67
N VAL A 539 4.92 -17.37 -11.88
CA VAL A 539 6.18 -18.07 -12.18
C VAL A 539 7.43 -17.21 -11.99
N GLY A 540 7.26 -15.89 -11.86
CA GLY A 540 8.33 -14.97 -11.44
C GLY A 540 9.02 -15.39 -10.14
N PHE A 541 8.38 -16.24 -9.32
CA PHE A 541 8.96 -16.84 -8.12
C PHE A 541 10.33 -17.47 -8.38
N TYR A 542 10.47 -18.26 -9.43
CA TYR A 542 11.71 -18.98 -9.73
C TYR A 542 12.88 -18.06 -9.99
N ASP A 543 12.61 -16.88 -10.54
CA ASP A 543 13.61 -15.88 -10.87
C ASP A 543 13.89 -14.94 -9.69
N MET A 544 12.87 -14.64 -8.87
CA MET A 544 13.02 -13.81 -7.67
C MET A 544 13.72 -14.53 -6.51
N PHE A 545 13.55 -15.85 -6.40
CA PHE A 545 14.05 -16.65 -5.28
C PHE A 545 14.84 -17.88 -5.78
N PRO A 546 15.89 -17.69 -6.60
CA PRO A 546 16.65 -18.77 -7.24
C PRO A 546 17.39 -19.66 -6.23
N GLU A 547 17.64 -19.13 -5.02
CA GLU A 547 18.29 -19.82 -3.91
C GLU A 547 17.38 -20.80 -3.16
N THR A 548 16.09 -20.85 -3.48
CA THR A 548 15.15 -21.75 -2.78
C THR A 548 15.56 -23.22 -2.99
N ALA A 549 15.79 -23.92 -1.88
CA ALA A 549 16.14 -25.34 -1.88
C ALA A 549 14.88 -26.21 -1.73
N TYR A 550 14.62 -27.09 -2.70
CA TYR A 550 13.47 -28.00 -2.69
C TYR A 550 13.76 -29.31 -3.45
N TYR A 551 13.02 -30.36 -3.06
CA TYR A 551 13.08 -31.64 -3.76
C TYR A 551 12.28 -31.60 -5.06
N GLN A 552 11.03 -31.04 -5.02
CA GLN A 552 10.15 -30.92 -6.18
C GLN A 552 9.40 -29.59 -6.18
N SER A 553 9.00 -29.13 -7.37
CA SER A 553 8.26 -27.89 -7.53
C SER A 553 7.14 -28.03 -8.56
N PHE A 554 5.98 -27.50 -8.22
CA PHE A 554 4.81 -27.50 -9.11
C PHE A 554 4.30 -26.07 -9.35
N ILE A 555 3.95 -25.78 -10.59
CA ILE A 555 3.14 -24.62 -10.95
C ILE A 555 1.67 -24.99 -10.78
N TRP A 556 0.88 -24.18 -10.10
CA TRP A 556 -0.55 -24.34 -9.99
C TRP A 556 -1.26 -23.25 -10.80
N GLY A 557 -1.74 -23.60 -12.00
CA GLY A 557 -2.48 -22.71 -12.89
C GLY A 557 -3.90 -22.46 -12.35
N HIS A 558 -4.26 -21.20 -12.20
CA HIS A 558 -5.61 -20.75 -11.84
C HIS A 558 -6.24 -19.89 -12.93
N ASP A 559 -5.42 -19.23 -13.73
CA ASP A 559 -5.83 -18.30 -14.77
C ASP A 559 -5.53 -18.90 -16.17
N ILE A 560 -6.05 -18.28 -17.20
CA ILE A 560 -5.80 -18.69 -18.61
C ILE A 560 -4.36 -18.44 -19.05
N VAL A 561 -3.59 -17.66 -18.29
CA VAL A 561 -2.16 -17.38 -18.49
C VAL A 561 -1.41 -17.44 -17.18
N LEU A 562 -0.11 -17.71 -17.26
CA LEU A 562 0.84 -17.56 -16.15
C LEU A 562 1.33 -16.11 -16.08
N LEU A 563 1.83 -15.70 -14.93
CA LEU A 563 2.24 -14.33 -14.67
C LEU A 563 3.72 -14.29 -14.25
N SER A 564 4.48 -13.33 -14.78
CA SER A 564 5.89 -13.11 -14.45
C SER A 564 6.11 -12.04 -13.39
N SER A 565 5.03 -11.54 -12.76
CA SER A 565 5.11 -10.45 -11.78
C SER A 565 6.24 -10.63 -10.78
N GLY A 566 7.03 -9.58 -10.60
CA GLY A 566 8.23 -9.58 -9.76
C GLY A 566 9.51 -10.03 -10.47
N SER A 567 9.45 -10.60 -11.68
CA SER A 567 10.59 -10.88 -12.55
C SER A 567 10.63 -9.88 -13.72
N ASN A 568 11.82 -9.64 -14.23
CA ASN A 568 12.06 -8.84 -15.44
C ASN A 568 11.95 -9.66 -16.73
N MET A 569 11.87 -10.97 -16.59
CA MET A 569 11.71 -11.88 -17.72
C MET A 569 10.23 -12.08 -18.03
N ASP A 570 9.92 -12.29 -19.30
CA ASP A 570 8.62 -12.79 -19.69
C ASP A 570 8.43 -14.25 -19.22
N VAL A 571 7.17 -14.70 -19.20
CA VAL A 571 6.81 -16.03 -18.71
C VAL A 571 7.53 -17.14 -19.49
N GLU A 572 7.65 -17.03 -20.82
CA GLU A 572 8.27 -18.05 -21.65
C GLU A 572 9.78 -18.18 -21.33
N SER A 573 10.46 -17.05 -21.18
CA SER A 573 11.87 -17.01 -20.82
C SER A 573 12.12 -17.62 -19.43
N ILE A 574 11.28 -17.33 -18.44
CA ILE A 574 11.34 -17.94 -17.11
C ILE A 574 11.16 -19.45 -17.20
N LEU A 575 10.12 -19.92 -17.90
CA LEU A 575 9.84 -21.34 -18.03
C LEU A 575 10.96 -22.10 -18.75
N ARG A 576 11.59 -21.51 -19.75
CA ARG A 576 12.77 -22.11 -20.44
C ARG A 576 13.99 -22.16 -19.51
N LYS A 577 14.30 -21.06 -18.82
CA LYS A 577 15.44 -20.95 -17.90
C LYS A 577 15.35 -21.95 -16.74
N TRP A 578 14.16 -22.13 -16.19
CA TRP A 578 13.94 -22.92 -14.98
C TRP A 578 13.26 -24.28 -15.23
N SER A 579 13.15 -24.71 -16.49
CA SER A 579 12.45 -25.95 -16.87
C SER A 579 12.89 -27.16 -16.04
N ASP A 580 14.18 -27.34 -15.81
CA ASP A 580 14.73 -28.50 -15.09
C ASP A 580 14.41 -28.50 -13.60
N LYS A 581 14.09 -27.34 -13.02
CA LYS A 581 13.68 -27.21 -11.64
C LYS A 581 12.17 -27.33 -11.44
N ILE A 582 11.37 -27.26 -12.51
CA ILE A 582 9.91 -27.42 -12.48
C ILE A 582 9.58 -28.89 -12.69
N THR A 583 9.05 -29.54 -11.66
CA THR A 583 8.61 -30.94 -11.68
C THR A 583 7.34 -31.12 -12.50
N GLY A 584 6.38 -30.20 -12.33
CA GLY A 584 5.12 -30.28 -13.04
C GLY A 584 4.30 -29.00 -13.03
N CYS A 585 3.24 -29.00 -13.82
CA CYS A 585 2.25 -27.92 -13.89
C CYS A 585 0.85 -28.50 -13.73
N VAL A 586 0.10 -28.03 -12.74
CA VAL A 586 -1.27 -28.46 -12.46
C VAL A 586 -2.23 -27.52 -13.16
N CYS A 587 -3.02 -28.05 -14.08
CA CYS A 587 -4.18 -27.42 -14.71
C CYS A 587 -5.46 -27.95 -14.09
N GLN A 588 -6.51 -27.15 -14.06
CA GLN A 588 -7.73 -27.46 -13.31
C GLN A 588 -8.78 -28.24 -14.12
N THR A 589 -8.67 -28.26 -15.46
CA THR A 589 -9.57 -28.98 -16.35
C THR A 589 -8.82 -29.42 -17.61
N GLU A 590 -9.37 -30.34 -18.38
CA GLU A 590 -8.83 -30.77 -19.67
C GLU A 590 -8.80 -29.62 -20.69
N TRP A 591 -9.77 -28.72 -20.65
CA TRP A 591 -9.76 -27.51 -21.46
C TRP A 591 -8.55 -26.63 -21.10
N HIS A 592 -8.31 -26.42 -19.80
CA HIS A 592 -7.20 -25.62 -19.30
C HIS A 592 -5.85 -26.23 -19.67
N LYS A 593 -5.72 -27.58 -19.59
CA LYS A 593 -4.54 -28.31 -20.07
C LYS A 593 -4.27 -28.06 -21.54
N LYS A 594 -5.30 -28.17 -22.40
CA LYS A 594 -5.16 -27.91 -23.86
C LYS A 594 -4.67 -26.50 -24.12
N LEU A 595 -5.20 -25.51 -23.40
CA LEU A 595 -4.78 -24.12 -23.49
C LEU A 595 -3.31 -23.95 -23.09
N PHE A 596 -2.87 -24.55 -21.96
CA PHE A 596 -1.50 -24.45 -21.47
C PHE A 596 -0.51 -25.18 -22.36
N VAL A 597 -0.86 -26.31 -22.94
CA VAL A 597 -0.01 -27.00 -23.94
C VAL A 597 0.25 -26.10 -25.16
N THR A 598 -0.76 -25.34 -25.58
CA THR A 598 -0.65 -24.39 -26.68
C THR A 598 0.22 -23.18 -26.32
N ASN A 599 -0.05 -22.57 -25.17
CA ASN A 599 0.64 -21.34 -24.74
C ASN A 599 2.04 -21.59 -24.21
N TYR A 600 2.28 -22.77 -23.59
CA TYR A 600 3.55 -23.12 -22.94
C TYR A 600 4.04 -24.51 -23.39
N PRO A 601 4.46 -24.69 -24.65
CA PRO A 601 4.85 -25.99 -25.21
C PRO A 601 5.98 -26.69 -24.43
N MET A 602 6.85 -25.93 -23.75
CA MET A 602 7.94 -26.44 -22.91
C MET A 602 7.46 -27.21 -21.68
N LEU A 603 6.21 -27.03 -21.26
CA LEU A 603 5.60 -27.75 -20.15
C LEU A 603 4.77 -28.96 -20.56
N LYS A 604 4.64 -29.25 -21.88
CA LYS A 604 3.71 -30.24 -22.45
C LYS A 604 3.72 -31.58 -21.70
N ASP A 605 4.90 -32.11 -21.44
CA ASP A 605 5.07 -33.44 -20.82
C ASP A 605 5.03 -33.38 -19.27
N LYS A 606 4.83 -32.19 -18.70
CA LYS A 606 4.80 -31.93 -17.25
C LYS A 606 3.43 -31.48 -16.76
N ILE A 607 2.39 -31.42 -17.62
CA ILE A 607 1.06 -30.94 -17.27
C ILE A 607 0.17 -32.05 -16.73
N PHE A 608 -0.34 -31.87 -15.51
CA PHE A 608 -1.33 -32.73 -14.87
C PHE A 608 -2.67 -31.99 -14.79
N VAL A 609 -3.77 -32.75 -14.82
CA VAL A 609 -5.11 -32.20 -14.55
C VAL A 609 -5.55 -32.63 -13.16
N ILE A 610 -5.76 -31.65 -12.29
CA ILE A 610 -6.28 -31.84 -10.94
C ILE A 610 -7.36 -30.77 -10.73
N ASN A 611 -8.62 -31.21 -10.62
CA ASN A 611 -9.75 -30.32 -10.44
C ASN A 611 -9.69 -29.61 -9.08
N ASN A 612 -10.29 -28.42 -9.00
CA ASN A 612 -10.55 -27.79 -7.71
C ASN A 612 -11.47 -28.69 -6.84
N GLY A 613 -11.34 -28.54 -5.53
CA GLY A 613 -12.21 -29.19 -4.56
C GLY A 613 -13.00 -28.18 -3.74
N ILE A 614 -14.03 -28.65 -3.06
CA ILE A 614 -14.84 -27.89 -2.10
C ILE A 614 -14.95 -28.67 -0.78
N ILE A 615 -15.25 -27.96 0.30
CA ILE A 615 -15.42 -28.55 1.64
C ILE A 615 -16.87 -29.02 1.78
N LEU A 616 -17.11 -30.33 1.71
CA LEU A 616 -18.45 -30.93 1.69
C LEU A 616 -19.27 -30.68 2.95
N ASP A 617 -18.64 -30.65 4.12
CA ASP A 617 -19.32 -30.44 5.40
C ASP A 617 -20.11 -29.13 5.50
N LYS A 618 -19.80 -28.16 4.65
CA LYS A 618 -20.50 -26.87 4.57
C LYS A 618 -21.89 -26.97 3.92
N PHE A 619 -22.21 -28.10 3.24
CA PHE A 619 -23.43 -28.31 2.48
C PHE A 619 -24.36 -29.38 3.10
N ILE A 620 -24.11 -29.80 4.35
CA ILE A 620 -24.91 -30.83 5.02
C ILE A 620 -26.30 -30.32 5.37
N ASN A 621 -26.43 -29.11 5.87
CA ASN A 621 -27.70 -28.49 6.21
C ASN A 621 -28.32 -27.84 4.98
N LYS A 622 -29.41 -28.38 4.47
CA LYS A 622 -30.13 -27.95 3.28
C LYS A 622 -31.39 -27.18 3.66
N PRO A 623 -31.40 -25.84 3.65
CA PRO A 623 -32.63 -25.10 3.87
C PRO A 623 -33.62 -25.31 2.72
N VAL A 624 -34.89 -25.02 2.99
CA VAL A 624 -35.95 -25.12 1.97
C VAL A 624 -35.69 -24.10 0.85
N LYS A 625 -35.73 -24.56 -0.38
CA LYS A 625 -35.60 -23.71 -1.56
C LYS A 625 -36.77 -22.69 -1.60
N ILE A 626 -36.44 -21.47 -1.95
CA ILE A 626 -37.44 -20.43 -2.17
C ILE A 626 -37.75 -20.40 -3.67
N PRO A 627 -39.00 -20.70 -4.05
CA PRO A 627 -39.38 -20.75 -5.45
C PRO A 627 -39.05 -19.45 -6.20
N ASN A 628 -38.63 -19.59 -7.47
CA ASN A 628 -38.28 -18.49 -8.35
C ASN A 628 -37.16 -17.56 -7.83
N ARG A 629 -36.35 -18.00 -6.85
CA ARG A 629 -35.21 -17.24 -6.38
C ARG A 629 -33.98 -17.54 -7.23
N PHE A 630 -33.49 -16.52 -7.90
CA PHE A 630 -32.27 -16.51 -8.70
C PHE A 630 -31.11 -15.93 -7.87
N ILE A 631 -29.89 -16.42 -8.14
CA ILE A 631 -28.67 -15.93 -7.50
C ILE A 631 -27.59 -15.67 -8.53
N TYR A 632 -26.83 -14.60 -8.33
CA TYR A 632 -25.59 -14.29 -9.04
C TYR A 632 -24.47 -14.01 -8.05
N THR A 633 -23.36 -14.74 -8.14
CA THR A 633 -22.23 -14.65 -7.19
C THR A 633 -20.90 -14.65 -7.92
N SER A 634 -20.54 -13.52 -8.52
CA SER A 634 -19.27 -13.35 -9.24
C SER A 634 -18.94 -11.88 -9.42
N CYS A 635 -17.75 -11.58 -9.99
CA CYS A 635 -17.43 -10.22 -10.42
C CYS A 635 -18.45 -9.75 -11.47
N SER A 636 -18.77 -8.47 -11.44
CA SER A 636 -19.78 -7.86 -12.32
C SER A 636 -19.47 -8.05 -13.80
N GLU A 637 -18.18 -8.03 -14.18
CA GLU A 637 -17.70 -8.17 -15.55
C GLU A 637 -17.88 -9.57 -16.11
N ARG A 638 -18.16 -10.58 -15.27
CA ARG A 638 -18.30 -11.98 -15.70
C ARG A 638 -19.70 -12.34 -16.17
N GLY A 639 -20.53 -11.38 -16.56
CA GLY A 639 -21.81 -11.62 -17.19
C GLY A 639 -23.03 -11.01 -16.48
N LEU A 640 -22.86 -10.24 -15.40
CA LEU A 640 -23.96 -9.61 -14.67
C LEU A 640 -24.79 -8.69 -15.60
N GLU A 641 -24.16 -7.89 -16.45
CA GLU A 641 -24.86 -7.02 -17.40
C GLU A 641 -25.77 -7.81 -18.35
N ARG A 642 -25.33 -8.98 -18.80
CA ARG A 642 -26.16 -9.85 -19.67
C ARG A 642 -27.36 -10.42 -18.92
N LEU A 643 -27.14 -10.84 -17.65
CA LEU A 643 -28.22 -11.31 -16.78
C LEU A 643 -29.26 -10.21 -16.59
N LEU A 644 -28.82 -9.00 -16.26
CA LEU A 644 -29.71 -7.87 -16.02
C LEU A 644 -30.48 -7.47 -17.27
N LYS A 645 -29.90 -7.55 -18.48
CA LYS A 645 -30.62 -7.34 -19.77
C LYS A 645 -31.69 -8.39 -20.03
N LEU A 646 -31.51 -9.62 -19.53
CA LEU A 646 -32.52 -10.69 -19.63
C LEU A 646 -33.59 -10.60 -18.54
N TRP A 647 -33.33 -9.90 -17.45
CA TRP A 647 -34.20 -9.89 -16.26
C TRP A 647 -35.62 -9.44 -16.53
N PRO A 648 -35.90 -8.39 -17.33
CA PRO A 648 -37.28 -8.00 -17.68
C PRO A 648 -38.08 -9.13 -18.37
N GLN A 649 -37.45 -9.92 -19.22
CA GLN A 649 -38.10 -11.05 -19.89
C GLN A 649 -38.36 -12.22 -18.94
N ILE A 650 -37.54 -12.37 -17.90
CA ILE A 650 -37.75 -13.36 -16.84
C ILE A 650 -38.95 -12.97 -16.00
N ILE A 651 -39.02 -11.71 -15.53
CA ILE A 651 -40.14 -11.21 -14.74
C ILE A 651 -41.48 -11.26 -15.50
N GLU A 652 -41.47 -11.03 -16.81
CA GLU A 652 -42.67 -11.17 -17.66
C GLU A 652 -43.28 -12.57 -17.56
N LYS A 653 -42.43 -13.60 -17.45
CA LYS A 653 -42.85 -15.01 -17.36
C LYS A 653 -42.97 -15.55 -15.95
N LEU A 654 -42.23 -14.99 -15.05
CA LEU A 654 -42.15 -15.36 -13.62
C LEU A 654 -42.25 -14.08 -12.75
N PRO A 655 -43.47 -13.54 -12.55
CA PRO A 655 -43.67 -12.26 -11.85
C PRO A 655 -43.13 -12.24 -10.41
N ASP A 656 -43.07 -13.39 -9.75
CA ASP A 656 -42.61 -13.55 -8.40
C ASP A 656 -41.09 -13.84 -8.29
N ALA A 657 -40.33 -13.73 -9.42
CA ALA A 657 -38.91 -13.99 -9.39
C ALA A 657 -38.13 -12.93 -8.62
N GLU A 658 -37.21 -13.36 -7.82
CA GLU A 658 -36.26 -12.51 -7.11
C GLU A 658 -34.82 -12.82 -7.57
N LEU A 659 -34.00 -11.79 -7.81
CA LEU A 659 -32.58 -11.94 -8.12
C LEU A 659 -31.74 -11.37 -6.98
N TYR A 660 -30.95 -12.22 -6.35
CA TYR A 660 -29.96 -11.83 -5.35
C TYR A 660 -28.58 -11.77 -5.98
N ILE A 661 -27.91 -10.63 -5.87
CA ILE A 661 -26.59 -10.39 -6.41
C ILE A 661 -25.61 -10.19 -5.26
N SER A 662 -24.59 -11.05 -5.16
CA SER A 662 -23.43 -10.86 -4.29
C SER A 662 -22.18 -10.68 -5.14
N SER A 663 -21.39 -9.66 -4.86
CA SER A 663 -20.14 -9.36 -5.56
C SER A 663 -19.02 -9.01 -4.58
N TYR A 664 -17.77 -9.13 -5.02
CA TYR A 664 -16.61 -8.79 -4.19
C TYR A 664 -16.55 -7.30 -3.81
N ASN A 665 -17.08 -6.42 -4.66
CA ASN A 665 -17.10 -4.99 -4.44
C ASN A 665 -18.41 -4.56 -3.77
N ARG A 666 -18.31 -3.90 -2.62
CA ARG A 666 -19.47 -3.33 -1.91
C ARG A 666 -20.07 -2.12 -2.65
N PHE A 667 -19.23 -1.41 -3.41
CA PHE A 667 -19.61 -0.18 -4.10
C PHE A 667 -19.08 -0.18 -5.53
N PRO A 668 -19.79 0.45 -6.48
CA PRO A 668 -19.30 0.63 -7.82
C PRO A 668 -17.97 1.38 -7.81
N SER A 669 -16.96 0.84 -8.50
CA SER A 669 -15.62 1.41 -8.61
C SER A 669 -15.36 2.09 -9.95
N ASN A 670 -16.23 1.88 -10.93
CA ASN A 670 -16.12 2.43 -12.28
C ASN A 670 -17.49 2.71 -12.90
N GLU A 671 -17.51 3.39 -14.05
CA GLU A 671 -18.74 3.77 -14.76
C GLU A 671 -19.64 2.58 -15.12
N PHE A 672 -19.03 1.45 -15.44
CA PHE A 672 -19.75 0.21 -15.73
C PHE A 672 -20.55 -0.28 -14.52
N GLU A 673 -19.93 -0.33 -13.36
CA GLU A 673 -20.60 -0.74 -12.10
C GLU A 673 -21.67 0.27 -11.66
N PHE A 674 -21.45 1.57 -11.90
CA PHE A 674 -22.49 2.58 -11.65
C PHE A 674 -23.73 2.35 -12.52
N ARG A 675 -23.56 2.06 -13.81
CA ARG A 675 -24.71 1.73 -14.70
C ARG A 675 -25.43 0.46 -14.26
N LEU A 676 -24.70 -0.55 -13.81
CA LEU A 676 -25.33 -1.77 -13.28
C LEU A 676 -26.10 -1.47 -12.00
N ARG A 677 -25.59 -0.63 -11.14
CA ARG A 677 -26.27 -0.20 -9.90
C ARG A 677 -27.56 0.55 -10.21
N ASP A 678 -27.52 1.52 -11.11
CA ASP A 678 -28.70 2.26 -11.57
C ASP A 678 -29.76 1.32 -12.17
N PHE A 679 -29.34 0.28 -12.90
CA PHE A 679 -30.26 -0.75 -13.38
C PHE A 679 -30.89 -1.54 -12.22
N ILE A 680 -30.09 -2.00 -11.27
CA ILE A 680 -30.57 -2.76 -10.11
C ILE A 680 -31.59 -1.95 -9.31
N ASP A 681 -31.29 -0.69 -9.05
CA ASP A 681 -32.14 0.21 -8.26
C ASP A 681 -33.48 0.52 -8.95
N ARG A 682 -33.61 0.35 -10.28
CA ARG A 682 -34.84 0.58 -11.06
C ARG A 682 -35.71 -0.66 -11.23
N HIS A 683 -35.22 -1.85 -10.91
CA HIS A 683 -35.95 -3.09 -11.18
C HIS A 683 -36.40 -3.75 -9.87
N GLU A 684 -37.71 -3.86 -9.70
CA GLU A 684 -38.29 -4.59 -8.58
C GLU A 684 -37.88 -6.07 -8.62
N GLY A 685 -37.65 -6.66 -7.43
CA GLY A 685 -37.19 -8.05 -7.34
C GLY A 685 -35.67 -8.26 -7.50
N VAL A 686 -34.88 -7.24 -7.88
CA VAL A 686 -33.43 -7.31 -7.94
C VAL A 686 -32.80 -6.73 -6.66
N LYS A 687 -32.01 -7.53 -5.95
CA LYS A 687 -31.40 -7.17 -4.66
C LYS A 687 -29.89 -7.34 -4.70
N HIS A 688 -29.13 -6.27 -4.56
CA HIS A 688 -27.68 -6.32 -4.38
C HIS A 688 -27.36 -6.39 -2.88
N VAL A 689 -26.88 -7.55 -2.44
CA VAL A 689 -26.58 -7.82 -1.02
C VAL A 689 -25.13 -7.53 -0.64
N GLY A 690 -24.32 -7.06 -1.58
CA GLY A 690 -22.93 -6.72 -1.38
C GLY A 690 -22.01 -7.95 -1.25
N SER A 691 -20.87 -7.74 -0.60
CA SER A 691 -19.89 -8.80 -0.34
C SER A 691 -20.31 -9.59 0.90
N LEU A 692 -20.51 -10.88 0.74
CA LEU A 692 -20.89 -11.81 1.81
C LEU A 692 -19.68 -12.62 2.27
N ASN A 693 -19.61 -12.95 3.55
CA ASN A 693 -18.69 -13.97 4.01
C ASN A 693 -19.15 -15.37 3.55
N LYS A 694 -18.27 -16.38 3.63
CA LYS A 694 -18.57 -17.73 3.12
C LYS A 694 -19.81 -18.36 3.75
N ALA A 695 -20.06 -18.17 5.04
CA ALA A 695 -21.23 -18.74 5.70
C ALA A 695 -22.53 -18.14 5.17
N GLN A 696 -22.61 -16.81 5.09
CA GLN A 696 -23.75 -16.09 4.52
C GLN A 696 -23.96 -16.43 3.03
N LEU A 697 -22.87 -16.60 2.27
CA LEU A 697 -22.94 -16.97 0.88
C LEU A 697 -23.53 -18.37 0.68
N TYR A 698 -23.11 -19.36 1.49
CA TYR A 698 -23.64 -20.72 1.43
C TYR A 698 -25.11 -20.78 1.84
N GLU A 699 -25.53 -20.02 2.84
CA GLU A 699 -26.94 -19.89 3.24
C GLU A 699 -27.80 -19.33 2.09
N MET A 700 -27.29 -18.29 1.42
CA MET A 700 -27.97 -17.70 0.28
C MET A 700 -28.04 -18.69 -0.91
N MET A 701 -26.95 -19.39 -1.25
CA MET A 701 -26.92 -20.42 -2.29
C MET A 701 -27.93 -21.55 -1.96
N ALA A 702 -27.92 -22.01 -0.71
CA ALA A 702 -28.79 -23.10 -0.28
C ALA A 702 -30.29 -22.74 -0.39
N SER A 703 -30.67 -21.46 -0.21
CA SER A 703 -32.05 -20.98 -0.38
C SER A 703 -32.46 -20.69 -1.82
N ALA A 704 -31.51 -20.55 -2.76
CA ALA A 704 -31.79 -20.23 -4.13
C ALA A 704 -32.22 -21.45 -4.94
N GLU A 705 -33.13 -21.28 -5.90
CA GLU A 705 -33.57 -22.31 -6.84
C GLU A 705 -32.72 -22.32 -8.11
N TYR A 706 -32.37 -21.14 -8.65
CA TYR A 706 -31.66 -20.97 -9.89
C TYR A 706 -30.37 -20.18 -9.76
N TRP A 707 -29.31 -20.63 -10.45
CA TRP A 707 -28.11 -19.85 -10.72
C TRP A 707 -28.04 -19.60 -12.22
N LEU A 708 -28.21 -18.33 -12.62
CA LEU A 708 -28.12 -17.92 -14.02
C LEU A 708 -26.79 -17.21 -14.27
N TYR A 709 -25.93 -17.86 -15.06
CA TYR A 709 -24.54 -17.41 -15.28
C TYR A 709 -24.21 -17.27 -16.77
N PRO A 710 -24.68 -16.19 -17.43
CA PRO A 710 -24.44 -15.96 -18.86
C PRO A 710 -23.05 -15.33 -19.08
N THR A 711 -22.02 -16.01 -18.60
CA THR A 711 -20.64 -15.49 -18.59
C THR A 711 -20.03 -15.40 -19.97
N SER A 712 -19.20 -14.38 -20.23
CA SER A 712 -18.26 -14.31 -21.36
C SER A 712 -16.82 -14.55 -20.91
N PHE A 713 -16.60 -14.79 -19.62
CA PHE A 713 -15.28 -15.04 -19.04
C PHE A 713 -14.87 -16.50 -19.25
N SER A 714 -13.64 -16.73 -19.69
CA SER A 714 -13.08 -18.08 -19.86
C SER A 714 -12.68 -18.68 -18.51
N GLU A 715 -13.62 -19.31 -17.82
CA GLU A 715 -13.35 -19.99 -16.54
C GLU A 715 -12.41 -21.19 -16.75
N THR A 716 -11.36 -21.27 -15.97
CA THR A 716 -10.45 -22.44 -15.94
C THR A 716 -11.06 -23.61 -15.16
N SER A 717 -11.73 -23.29 -14.05
CA SER A 717 -12.55 -24.17 -13.21
C SER A 717 -13.36 -23.28 -12.27
N CYS A 718 -14.64 -23.49 -12.18
CA CYS A 718 -15.53 -22.61 -11.41
C CYS A 718 -15.88 -23.24 -10.06
N ILE A 719 -15.22 -22.80 -8.97
CA ILE A 719 -15.53 -23.26 -7.59
C ILE A 719 -17.00 -22.95 -7.27
N THR A 720 -17.49 -21.76 -7.64
CA THR A 720 -18.88 -21.37 -7.42
C THR A 720 -19.86 -22.34 -8.08
N ALA A 721 -19.55 -22.84 -9.28
CA ALA A 721 -20.40 -23.83 -9.94
C ALA A 721 -20.50 -25.14 -9.13
N MET A 722 -19.39 -25.62 -8.57
CA MET A 722 -19.38 -26.79 -7.68
C MET A 722 -20.18 -26.53 -6.40
N GLU A 723 -20.03 -25.33 -5.80
CA GLU A 723 -20.78 -24.91 -4.61
C GLU A 723 -22.29 -24.84 -4.90
N MET A 724 -22.70 -24.38 -6.09
CA MET A 724 -24.11 -24.35 -6.55
C MET A 724 -24.67 -25.76 -6.71
N LEU A 725 -23.92 -26.67 -7.36
CA LEU A 725 -24.35 -28.06 -7.49
C LEU A 725 -24.54 -28.74 -6.11
N MET A 726 -23.61 -28.53 -5.19
CA MET A 726 -23.71 -29.07 -3.84
C MET A 726 -24.84 -28.46 -3.02
N SER A 727 -25.20 -27.22 -3.35
CA SER A 727 -26.37 -26.55 -2.79
C SER A 727 -27.69 -26.94 -3.47
N GLU A 728 -27.69 -27.87 -4.41
CA GLU A 728 -28.85 -28.31 -5.21
C GLU A 728 -29.54 -27.16 -5.97
N VAL A 729 -28.74 -26.22 -6.50
CA VAL A 729 -29.21 -25.11 -7.30
C VAL A 729 -29.22 -25.52 -8.76
N ILE A 730 -30.30 -25.22 -9.49
CA ILE A 730 -30.40 -25.44 -10.94
C ILE A 730 -29.47 -24.45 -11.63
N CYS A 731 -28.41 -24.96 -12.26
CA CYS A 731 -27.40 -24.15 -12.93
C CYS A 731 -27.78 -23.92 -14.42
N ILE A 732 -28.07 -22.67 -14.76
CA ILE A 732 -28.32 -22.23 -16.14
C ILE A 732 -27.13 -21.39 -16.57
N TYR A 733 -26.28 -21.89 -17.44
CA TYR A 733 -25.00 -21.24 -17.75
C TYR A 733 -24.71 -21.26 -19.27
N TYR A 734 -23.85 -20.35 -19.69
CA TYR A 734 -23.28 -20.37 -21.02
C TYR A 734 -22.10 -21.34 -21.09
N PRO A 735 -22.09 -22.36 -21.97
CA PRO A 735 -21.07 -23.41 -21.98
C PRO A 735 -19.74 -22.94 -22.56
N LEU A 736 -18.96 -22.20 -21.76
CA LEU A 736 -17.70 -21.57 -22.17
C LEU A 736 -16.52 -22.14 -21.39
N ALA A 737 -15.43 -22.46 -22.09
CA ALA A 737 -14.13 -22.83 -21.53
C ALA A 737 -14.21 -24.05 -20.58
N GLY A 738 -13.54 -23.97 -19.40
CA GLY A 738 -13.51 -25.02 -18.37
C GLY A 738 -14.84 -25.20 -17.63
N LEU A 739 -15.82 -24.31 -17.82
CA LEU A 739 -17.11 -24.42 -17.14
C LEU A 739 -17.86 -25.69 -17.54
N ASN A 740 -17.76 -26.10 -18.83
CA ASN A 740 -18.28 -27.38 -19.30
C ASN A 740 -17.65 -28.59 -18.60
N ASN A 741 -16.37 -28.52 -18.26
CA ASN A 741 -15.70 -29.59 -17.53
C ASN A 741 -16.08 -29.62 -16.04
N THR A 742 -16.60 -28.51 -15.50
CA THR A 742 -17.01 -28.40 -14.12
C THR A 742 -18.44 -28.85 -13.89
N LEU A 743 -19.37 -28.56 -14.84
CA LEU A 743 -20.81 -28.80 -14.72
C LEU A 743 -21.28 -30.01 -15.51
N GLY A 744 -20.48 -30.57 -16.42
CA GLY A 744 -20.79 -31.71 -17.28
C GLY A 744 -21.22 -31.25 -18.63
#